data_09d2bf06c7557c48598ed013074bcf75
#
_entry.id   09d2bf06c7557c48598ed013074bcf75
#
_cell.length_a   1.000
_cell.length_b   1.000
_cell.length_c   1.000
_cell.angle_alpha   90.00
_cell.angle_beta   90.00
_cell.angle_gamma   90.00
#
_symmetry.space_group_name_H-M   'P 1'
#
loop_
_entity.id
_entity.type
_entity.pdbx_description
1 polymer ?
#
loop_
_entity_poly.entity_id
_entity_poly.type
_entity_poly.pdbx_seq_one_letter_code
_entity_poly.pdbx_strand_id
1 'polypeptide(L)'
;MEDYLSLLNDGQKQAVTNINGPTLILAGAGTGKTRTITSRMAYIIKNDFALPNQILAVTFTNKAANEMLLRVNELTHTYGIWLGTFHSIAAKILRQNAEIVHLKSDFTIINSDDQAQIIKSIVNDKYSQYSSDGYKIILNIIQRWKDKGLTPHNVTDTELLKPIYNAALGTYHIYQKRLQFLNCTDFGDLLLHNIHIFSTQHNILTHYQEQFKYIMVDEYQDINTVQYLWLRLLAQKHKNLCCVGDDDQSIYSWRGAEVGNILRFSDDFPQAKVIRLECNYRSTSNILAAAAAIITHNKSRLGKKLWTLNQAGNKVNLMKFWDSKAEAKYISEYIKNSYDYQFNEIAILVRAGFQTRIFEEFFIKYNIPYKIIGGIRFYDRQEIRDIIAYLKITVNPDNDIAFERIINKPKRHIGSATFNKIYLHARQNNTSLINSIQVLVNNNQLSEKSTNSLKDLLSKIEKWRKMLELESISNVVKAISYDSGYIEMLENEGEPGFVRIENIKELFSALLNFDNVTEFLEHISLVTDLDILNYNDNHVYVMTLHAAKGLEFSIVFLPGWEEGTFPHEKSLYDITGQSLEEERRLAYVGITRAKEQLFISCVAVREVNNWRQPMKISRFIKELPEEHVQVIKNIPHHY
;
A
#
# COMPACT_ATOMS: atom_id res chain seq x y z
N MET A 1 -15.19 18.27 31.02
CA MET A 1 -14.18 17.50 30.24
C MET A 1 -14.48 16.03 30.49
N GLU A 2 -15.08 15.32 29.53
CA GLU A 2 -15.22 13.87 29.66
C GLU A 2 -13.83 13.28 29.81
N ASP A 3 -13.65 12.53 30.88
CA ASP A 3 -12.38 11.84 31.14
C ASP A 3 -12.23 10.69 30.12
N TYR A 4 -11.56 10.98 28.98
CA TYR A 4 -11.33 9.98 27.92
C TYR A 4 -10.64 8.72 28.44
N LEU A 5 -9.98 8.79 29.60
CA LEU A 5 -9.38 7.64 30.26
C LEU A 5 -10.42 6.72 30.89
N SER A 6 -11.58 7.26 31.31
CA SER A 6 -12.67 6.46 31.89
C SER A 6 -13.27 5.46 30.89
N LEU A 7 -13.16 5.78 29.59
CA LEU A 7 -13.63 4.95 28.49
C LEU A 7 -12.68 3.81 28.11
N LEU A 8 -11.51 3.70 28.74
CA LEU A 8 -10.50 2.69 28.49
C LEU A 8 -10.60 1.57 29.50
N ASN A 9 -10.36 0.32 29.08
CA ASN A 9 -10.18 -0.79 30.01
C ASN A 9 -8.81 -0.72 30.69
N ASP A 10 -8.59 -1.58 31.71
CA ASP A 10 -7.37 -1.54 32.53
C ASP A 10 -6.09 -1.74 31.69
N GLY A 11 -6.09 -2.69 30.74
CA GLY A 11 -4.95 -2.91 29.84
C GLY A 11 -4.66 -1.70 28.95
N GLN A 12 -5.70 -1.07 28.41
CA GLN A 12 -5.58 0.15 27.62
C GLN A 12 -5.10 1.32 28.48
N LYS A 13 -5.65 1.49 29.72
CA LYS A 13 -5.17 2.50 30.67
C LYS A 13 -3.69 2.32 30.99
N GLN A 14 -3.27 1.09 31.29
CA GLN A 14 -1.88 0.77 31.53
C GLN A 14 -1.00 1.13 30.33
N ALA A 15 -1.44 0.80 29.11
CA ALA A 15 -0.73 1.13 27.87
C ALA A 15 -0.64 2.64 27.63
N VAL A 16 -1.67 3.42 27.99
CA VAL A 16 -1.71 4.87 27.85
C VAL A 16 -0.80 5.58 28.87
N THR A 17 -0.82 5.16 30.11
CA THR A 17 -0.10 5.84 31.22
C THR A 17 1.36 5.43 31.37
N ASN A 18 1.76 4.26 30.83
CA ASN A 18 3.16 3.82 30.86
C ASN A 18 3.98 4.50 29.76
N ILE A 19 4.31 5.77 29.92
CA ILE A 19 4.91 6.62 28.86
C ILE A 19 6.43 6.46 28.71
N ASN A 20 7.15 6.06 29.73
CA ASN A 20 8.62 6.04 29.74
C ASN A 20 9.18 4.66 29.37
N GLY A 21 10.24 4.68 28.58
CA GLY A 21 10.99 3.50 28.14
C GLY A 21 10.31 2.73 26.99
N PRO A 22 11.01 1.69 26.49
CA PRO A 22 10.48 0.87 25.39
C PRO A 22 9.22 0.11 25.85
N THR A 23 8.18 0.16 25.04
CA THR A 23 6.90 -0.49 25.33
C THR A 23 6.40 -1.22 24.08
N LEU A 24 6.11 -2.50 24.20
CA LEU A 24 5.41 -3.27 23.19
C LEU A 24 3.97 -3.50 23.62
N ILE A 25 3.02 -3.01 22.86
CA ILE A 25 1.60 -3.26 23.05
C ILE A 25 1.18 -4.36 22.08
N LEU A 26 1.04 -5.58 22.58
CA LEU A 26 0.50 -6.71 21.82
C LEU A 26 -1.02 -6.62 21.83
N ALA A 27 -1.59 -6.17 20.73
CA ALA A 27 -3.00 -5.85 20.64
C ALA A 27 -3.65 -6.68 19.53
N GLY A 28 -4.46 -7.65 19.88
CA GLY A 28 -5.16 -8.49 18.93
C GLY A 28 -6.16 -7.73 18.04
N ALA A 29 -6.79 -8.44 17.12
CA ALA A 29 -7.83 -7.85 16.27
C ALA A 29 -8.96 -7.26 17.13
N GLY A 30 -9.46 -6.06 16.78
CA GLY A 30 -10.62 -5.44 17.45
C GLY A 30 -10.42 -5.03 18.91
N THR A 31 -9.18 -4.96 19.43
CA THR A 31 -8.89 -4.60 20.83
C THR A 31 -8.69 -3.11 21.05
N GLY A 32 -8.87 -2.26 20.03
CA GLY A 32 -8.75 -0.81 20.14
C GLY A 32 -7.33 -0.30 20.05
N LYS A 33 -6.45 -0.93 19.22
CA LYS A 33 -5.08 -0.47 18.93
C LYS A 33 -5.00 1.04 18.69
N THR A 34 -5.71 1.52 17.66
CA THR A 34 -5.70 2.94 17.27
C THR A 34 -6.20 3.84 18.39
N ARG A 35 -7.25 3.43 19.11
CA ARG A 35 -7.75 4.18 20.27
C ARG A 35 -6.70 4.30 21.37
N THR A 36 -5.99 3.22 21.65
CA THR A 36 -4.95 3.20 22.69
C THR A 36 -3.79 4.12 22.33
N ILE A 37 -3.29 4.07 21.07
CA ILE A 37 -2.15 4.89 20.64
C ILE A 37 -2.54 6.38 20.59
N THR A 38 -3.74 6.73 20.11
CA THR A 38 -4.22 8.12 20.09
C THR A 38 -4.47 8.68 21.49
N SER A 39 -5.04 7.87 22.40
CA SER A 39 -5.20 8.26 23.81
C SER A 39 -3.87 8.43 24.52
N ARG A 40 -2.84 7.63 24.19
CA ARG A 40 -1.48 7.77 24.71
C ARG A 40 -0.85 9.08 24.25
N MET A 41 -0.97 9.45 22.96
CA MET A 41 -0.51 10.75 22.45
C MET A 41 -1.22 11.90 23.18
N ALA A 42 -2.54 11.82 23.32
CA ALA A 42 -3.31 12.82 24.06
C ALA A 42 -2.89 12.92 25.52
N TYR A 43 -2.59 11.80 26.18
CA TYR A 43 -2.11 11.76 27.56
C TYR A 43 -0.77 12.47 27.71
N ILE A 44 0.18 12.24 26.81
CA ILE A 44 1.49 12.87 26.81
C ILE A 44 1.37 14.40 26.66
N ILE A 45 0.51 14.87 25.75
CA ILE A 45 0.31 16.31 25.48
C ILE A 45 -0.41 16.98 26.65
N LYS A 46 -1.53 16.40 27.11
CA LYS A 46 -2.35 17.01 28.17
C LYS A 46 -1.69 17.10 29.54
N ASN A 47 -0.68 16.26 29.79
CA ASN A 47 0.10 16.28 31.03
C ASN A 47 1.46 16.96 30.85
N ASP A 48 1.68 17.69 29.76
CA ASP A 48 2.89 18.48 29.48
C ASP A 48 4.20 17.66 29.46
N PHE A 49 4.13 16.34 29.20
CA PHE A 49 5.33 15.50 29.08
C PHE A 49 6.12 15.83 27.82
N ALA A 50 5.43 16.24 26.75
CA ALA A 50 6.04 16.72 25.50
C ALA A 50 5.10 17.67 24.74
N LEU A 51 5.70 18.58 23.98
CA LEU A 51 4.99 19.38 22.99
C LEU A 51 4.58 18.50 21.80
N PRO A 52 3.53 18.85 21.06
CA PRO A 52 3.07 18.08 19.89
C PRO A 52 4.18 17.78 18.87
N ASN A 53 5.03 18.77 18.55
CA ASN A 53 6.15 18.62 17.61
C ASN A 53 7.30 17.76 18.13
N GLN A 54 7.26 17.33 19.39
CA GLN A 54 8.21 16.39 19.99
C GLN A 54 7.71 14.94 19.98
N ILE A 55 6.56 14.70 19.37
CA ILE A 55 5.99 13.36 19.21
C ILE A 55 6.07 12.97 17.73
N LEU A 56 6.70 11.82 17.47
CA LEU A 56 6.71 11.15 16.19
C LEU A 56 5.76 9.95 16.25
N ALA A 57 4.80 9.87 15.35
CA ALA A 57 3.93 8.71 15.20
C ALA A 57 3.94 8.22 13.76
N VAL A 58 4.23 6.94 13.55
CA VAL A 58 4.27 6.33 12.22
C VAL A 58 3.32 5.15 12.13
N THR A 59 2.64 5.06 10.98
CA THR A 59 1.72 3.98 10.65
C THR A 59 1.95 3.50 9.22
N PHE A 60 1.18 2.48 8.79
CA PHE A 60 1.39 1.85 7.50
C PHE A 60 0.71 2.59 6.33
N THR A 61 -0.42 3.28 6.57
CA THR A 61 -1.21 3.95 5.52
C THR A 61 -1.50 5.41 5.84
N ASN A 62 -1.61 6.25 4.80
CA ASN A 62 -1.99 7.66 4.95
C ASN A 62 -3.37 7.81 5.58
N LYS A 63 -4.32 6.91 5.24
CA LYS A 63 -5.64 6.90 5.84
C LYS A 63 -5.58 6.71 7.36
N ALA A 64 -4.82 5.69 7.82
CA ALA A 64 -4.64 5.47 9.26
C ALA A 64 -3.97 6.66 9.94
N ALA A 65 -2.99 7.29 9.27
CA ALA A 65 -2.33 8.49 9.76
C ALA A 65 -3.33 9.66 9.92
N ASN A 66 -4.15 9.92 8.91
CA ASN A 66 -5.15 10.98 8.96
C ASN A 66 -6.22 10.71 10.03
N GLU A 67 -6.71 9.48 10.14
CA GLU A 67 -7.68 9.09 11.17
C GLU A 67 -7.10 9.26 12.58
N MET A 68 -5.84 8.86 12.81
CA MET A 68 -5.16 9.08 14.08
C MET A 68 -5.02 10.57 14.39
N LEU A 69 -4.63 11.38 13.39
CA LEU A 69 -4.45 12.82 13.55
C LEU A 69 -5.77 13.50 13.94
N LEU A 70 -6.87 13.17 13.26
CA LEU A 70 -8.19 13.69 13.58
C LEU A 70 -8.58 13.36 15.03
N ARG A 71 -8.43 12.08 15.43
CA ARG A 71 -8.76 11.65 16.80
C ARG A 71 -7.91 12.33 17.88
N VAL A 72 -6.61 12.52 17.63
CA VAL A 72 -5.75 13.21 18.59
C VAL A 72 -6.12 14.69 18.67
N ASN A 73 -6.40 15.34 17.54
CA ASN A 73 -6.84 16.75 17.51
C ASN A 73 -8.17 16.95 18.24
N GLU A 74 -9.13 16.03 18.09
CA GLU A 74 -10.39 16.04 18.85
C GLU A 74 -10.16 15.93 20.36
N LEU A 75 -9.20 15.10 20.78
CA LEU A 75 -8.89 14.91 22.18
C LEU A 75 -8.08 16.06 22.79
N THR A 76 -7.20 16.71 22.03
CA THR A 76 -6.21 17.66 22.57
C THR A 76 -6.42 19.10 22.13
N HIS A 77 -7.14 19.32 21.03
CA HIS A 77 -7.26 20.62 20.35
C HIS A 77 -5.90 21.24 19.98
N THR A 78 -4.91 20.41 19.67
CA THR A 78 -3.54 20.82 19.34
C THR A 78 -3.11 20.30 17.98
N TYR A 79 -2.15 21.01 17.35
CA TYR A 79 -1.60 20.69 16.04
C TYR A 79 -0.08 20.54 16.13
N GLY A 80 0.53 19.98 15.09
CA GLY A 80 1.98 19.96 14.95
C GLY A 80 2.65 18.64 15.33
N ILE A 81 1.90 17.56 15.59
CA ILE A 81 2.47 16.21 15.77
C ILE A 81 3.07 15.76 14.43
N TRP A 82 4.25 15.15 14.49
CA TRP A 82 4.82 14.46 13.33
C TRP A 82 4.14 13.10 13.17
N LEU A 83 3.02 13.08 12.46
CA LEU A 83 2.22 11.89 12.24
C LEU A 83 2.09 11.62 10.73
N GLY A 84 2.44 10.41 10.31
CA GLY A 84 2.43 10.03 8.90
C GLY A 84 2.83 8.57 8.68
N THR A 85 3.04 8.19 7.41
CA THR A 85 3.67 6.91 7.08
C THR A 85 5.19 7.02 7.22
N PHE A 86 5.90 5.89 7.33
CA PHE A 86 7.37 5.87 7.34
C PHE A 86 7.95 6.67 6.16
N HIS A 87 7.41 6.45 4.96
CA HIS A 87 7.90 7.11 3.75
C HIS A 87 7.60 8.61 3.73
N SER A 88 6.42 9.05 4.20
CA SER A 88 6.07 10.48 4.22
C SER A 88 6.95 11.25 5.21
N ILE A 89 7.21 10.67 6.38
CA ILE A 89 8.13 11.28 7.36
C ILE A 89 9.57 11.26 6.84
N ALA A 90 10.02 10.14 6.27
CA ALA A 90 11.35 10.05 5.68
C ALA A 90 11.55 11.04 4.52
N ALA A 91 10.55 11.23 3.66
CA ALA A 91 10.58 12.22 2.60
C ALA A 91 10.71 13.65 3.16
N LYS A 92 9.94 13.98 4.21
CA LYS A 92 10.01 15.29 4.88
C LYS A 92 11.41 15.57 5.47
N ILE A 93 12.01 14.58 6.14
CA ILE A 93 13.37 14.68 6.67
C ILE A 93 14.40 14.80 5.54
N LEU A 94 14.24 13.99 4.49
CA LEU A 94 15.16 14.00 3.34
C LEU A 94 15.12 15.32 2.60
N ARG A 95 13.95 15.95 2.39
CA ARG A 95 13.85 17.28 1.74
C ARG A 95 14.63 18.36 2.47
N GLN A 96 14.67 18.31 3.79
CA GLN A 96 15.42 19.26 4.61
C GLN A 96 16.94 19.04 4.55
N ASN A 97 17.40 17.85 4.14
CA ASN A 97 18.81 17.44 4.16
C ASN A 97 19.28 16.84 2.82
N ALA A 98 18.59 17.15 1.72
CA ALA A 98 18.76 16.50 0.42
C ALA A 98 20.19 16.64 -0.15
N GLU A 99 20.83 17.78 0.06
CA GLU A 99 22.17 18.08 -0.45
C GLU A 99 23.25 17.10 0.05
N ILE A 100 23.08 16.52 1.23
CA ILE A 100 24.02 15.56 1.82
C ILE A 100 24.10 14.26 0.98
N VAL A 101 23.00 13.91 0.33
CA VAL A 101 22.92 12.74 -0.56
C VAL A 101 22.94 13.14 -2.04
N HIS A 102 23.42 14.35 -2.33
CA HIS A 102 23.55 14.91 -3.68
C HIS A 102 22.21 14.99 -4.44
N LEU A 103 21.12 15.26 -3.74
CA LEU A 103 19.81 15.60 -4.29
C LEU A 103 19.51 17.08 -4.03
N LYS A 104 18.65 17.67 -4.85
CA LYS A 104 18.05 18.98 -4.54
C LYS A 104 16.81 18.76 -3.68
N SER A 105 16.39 19.77 -2.92
CA SER A 105 15.19 19.68 -2.05
C SER A 105 13.88 19.42 -2.80
N ASP A 106 13.82 19.77 -4.08
CA ASP A 106 12.68 19.56 -4.99
C ASP A 106 12.69 18.21 -5.74
N PHE A 107 13.49 17.24 -5.27
CA PHE A 107 13.58 15.92 -5.91
C PHE A 107 12.22 15.27 -6.13
N THR A 108 12.12 14.50 -7.22
CA THR A 108 10.90 13.74 -7.57
C THR A 108 10.96 12.33 -6.98
N ILE A 109 9.86 11.90 -6.33
CA ILE A 109 9.69 10.51 -5.92
C ILE A 109 9.06 9.74 -7.09
N ILE A 110 9.79 8.74 -7.62
CA ILE A 110 9.32 7.94 -8.75
C ILE A 110 8.49 6.74 -8.27
N ASN A 111 7.51 6.35 -9.09
CA ASN A 111 6.69 5.19 -8.83
C ASN A 111 7.35 3.89 -9.34
N SER A 112 6.71 2.74 -9.05
CA SER A 112 7.22 1.40 -9.41
C SER A 112 7.35 1.17 -10.92
N ASP A 113 6.53 1.81 -11.76
CA ASP A 113 6.62 1.63 -13.22
C ASP A 113 7.77 2.47 -13.81
N ASP A 114 7.94 3.70 -13.32
CA ASP A 114 9.07 4.52 -13.71
C ASP A 114 10.39 3.84 -13.32
N GLN A 115 10.43 3.25 -12.11
CA GLN A 115 11.52 2.41 -11.64
C GLN A 115 11.77 1.22 -12.57
N ALA A 116 10.70 0.49 -12.94
CA ALA A 116 10.80 -0.64 -13.85
C ALA A 116 11.30 -0.25 -15.25
N GLN A 117 10.87 0.92 -15.78
CA GLN A 117 11.33 1.43 -17.06
C GLN A 117 12.82 1.77 -17.04
N ILE A 118 13.29 2.45 -15.98
CA ILE A 118 14.73 2.79 -15.85
C ILE A 118 15.56 1.51 -15.78
N ILE A 119 15.17 0.56 -14.93
CA ILE A 119 15.89 -0.71 -14.77
C ILE A 119 15.87 -1.50 -16.07
N LYS A 120 14.72 -1.58 -16.75
CA LYS A 120 14.61 -2.25 -18.06
C LYS A 120 15.56 -1.63 -19.09
N SER A 121 15.66 -0.32 -19.16
CA SER A 121 16.62 0.36 -20.05
C SER A 121 18.06 -0.05 -19.71
N ILE A 122 18.46 -0.01 -18.44
CA ILE A 122 19.81 -0.40 -18.01
C ILE A 122 20.12 -1.85 -18.34
N VAL A 123 19.17 -2.75 -18.10
CA VAL A 123 19.33 -4.19 -18.38
C VAL A 123 19.45 -4.44 -19.88
N ASN A 124 18.65 -3.78 -20.71
CA ASN A 124 18.76 -3.90 -22.16
C ASN A 124 20.13 -3.44 -22.68
N ASP A 125 20.68 -2.36 -22.12
CA ASP A 125 21.94 -1.75 -22.55
C ASP A 125 23.17 -2.57 -22.10
N LYS A 126 23.15 -3.14 -20.89
CA LYS A 126 24.35 -3.74 -20.26
C LYS A 126 24.24 -5.25 -20.04
N TYR A 127 23.04 -5.80 -19.94
CA TYR A 127 22.76 -7.18 -19.58
C TYR A 127 21.69 -7.79 -20.48
N SER A 128 21.87 -7.65 -21.79
CA SER A 128 20.88 -8.03 -22.83
C SER A 128 20.38 -9.49 -22.73
N GLN A 129 21.19 -10.40 -22.15
CA GLN A 129 20.76 -11.78 -21.86
C GLN A 129 19.57 -11.88 -20.89
N TYR A 130 19.26 -10.81 -20.13
CA TYR A 130 18.12 -10.72 -19.20
C TYR A 130 17.03 -9.78 -19.70
N SER A 131 17.03 -9.37 -20.97
CA SER A 131 16.20 -8.28 -21.51
C SER A 131 14.70 -8.58 -21.60
N SER A 132 14.27 -9.87 -21.69
CA SER A 132 12.83 -10.19 -21.82
C SER A 132 12.07 -9.94 -20.52
N ASP A 133 12.16 -10.87 -19.57
CA ASP A 133 11.52 -10.79 -18.24
C ASP A 133 12.53 -10.73 -17.08
N GLY A 134 13.81 -10.89 -17.38
CA GLY A 134 14.88 -10.88 -16.37
C GLY A 134 15.01 -9.54 -15.65
N TYR A 135 14.66 -8.41 -16.30
CA TYR A 135 14.66 -7.11 -15.62
C TYR A 135 13.71 -7.05 -14.42
N LYS A 136 12.57 -7.78 -14.47
CA LYS A 136 11.64 -7.88 -13.33
C LYS A 136 12.27 -8.61 -12.15
N ILE A 137 13.06 -9.65 -12.43
CA ILE A 137 13.79 -10.39 -11.38
C ILE A 137 14.86 -9.48 -10.78
N ILE A 138 15.61 -8.76 -11.60
CA ILE A 138 16.64 -7.80 -11.16
C ILE A 138 16.00 -6.69 -10.32
N LEU A 139 14.88 -6.13 -10.75
CA LEU A 139 14.11 -5.14 -9.98
C LEU A 139 13.74 -5.68 -8.60
N ASN A 140 13.19 -6.89 -8.53
CA ASN A 140 12.79 -7.50 -7.25
C ASN A 140 14.00 -7.78 -6.33
N ILE A 141 15.16 -8.13 -6.89
CA ILE A 141 16.40 -8.31 -6.11
C ILE A 141 16.82 -6.96 -5.52
N ILE A 142 16.89 -5.91 -6.32
CA ILE A 142 17.26 -4.56 -5.87
C ILE A 142 16.30 -4.08 -4.77
N GLN A 143 14.99 -4.27 -4.96
CA GLN A 143 13.99 -3.89 -3.96
C GLN A 143 14.21 -4.62 -2.62
N ARG A 144 14.45 -5.94 -2.65
CA ARG A 144 14.76 -6.72 -1.45
C ARG A 144 16.02 -6.25 -0.74
N TRP A 145 17.07 -5.85 -1.48
CA TRP A 145 18.26 -5.28 -0.89
C TRP A 145 17.96 -3.95 -0.18
N LYS A 146 17.15 -3.08 -0.81
CA LYS A 146 16.71 -1.83 -0.19
C LYS A 146 15.91 -2.07 1.08
N ASP A 147 14.97 -3.02 1.08
CA ASP A 147 14.16 -3.40 2.24
C ASP A 147 15.01 -3.95 3.40
N LYS A 148 16.14 -4.58 3.09
CA LYS A 148 17.15 -5.03 4.07
C LYS A 148 18.12 -3.91 4.52
N GLY A 149 18.01 -2.71 3.97
CA GLY A 149 18.94 -1.62 4.27
C GLY A 149 20.27 -1.68 3.50
N LEU A 150 20.37 -2.49 2.44
CA LEU A 150 21.59 -2.67 1.67
C LEU A 150 21.67 -1.66 0.53
N THR A 151 22.75 -0.87 0.52
CA THR A 151 23.16 -0.05 -0.62
C THR A 151 24.01 -0.88 -1.59
N PRO A 152 24.25 -0.40 -2.84
CA PRO A 152 25.14 -1.11 -3.76
C PRO A 152 26.54 -1.42 -3.21
N HIS A 153 27.02 -0.64 -2.24
CA HIS A 153 28.35 -0.81 -1.64
C HIS A 153 28.37 -1.83 -0.49
N ASN A 154 27.19 -2.16 0.08
CA ASN A 154 27.08 -3.02 1.26
C ASN A 154 26.54 -4.43 0.93
N VAL A 155 26.24 -4.71 -0.34
CA VAL A 155 25.84 -6.04 -0.78
C VAL A 155 27.04 -6.98 -0.63
N THR A 156 26.89 -8.07 0.11
CA THR A 156 27.95 -9.03 0.41
C THR A 156 28.05 -10.15 -0.62
N ASP A 157 29.20 -10.81 -0.70
CA ASP A 157 29.44 -11.93 -1.63
C ASP A 157 28.47 -13.10 -1.42
N THR A 158 27.97 -13.30 -0.20
CA THR A 158 26.96 -14.32 0.10
C THR A 158 25.64 -14.11 -0.62
N GLU A 159 25.32 -12.86 -0.98
CA GLU A 159 24.15 -12.50 -1.79
C GLU A 159 24.39 -12.69 -3.30
N LEU A 160 25.64 -12.91 -3.74
CA LEU A 160 26.07 -12.93 -5.15
C LEU A 160 26.24 -14.34 -5.75
N LEU A 161 25.67 -15.36 -5.12
CA LEU A 161 25.86 -16.77 -5.48
C LEU A 161 25.39 -17.18 -6.89
N LYS A 162 24.58 -16.35 -7.56
CA LYS A 162 24.07 -16.64 -8.92
C LYS A 162 24.41 -15.49 -9.87
N PRO A 163 24.67 -15.77 -11.17
CA PRO A 163 25.02 -14.74 -12.16
C PRO A 163 24.05 -13.56 -12.23
N ILE A 164 22.74 -13.81 -12.04
CA ILE A 164 21.72 -12.76 -12.07
C ILE A 164 21.86 -11.74 -10.92
N TYR A 165 22.42 -12.17 -9.76
CA TYR A 165 22.65 -11.25 -8.63
C TYR A 165 23.81 -10.31 -8.93
N ASN A 166 24.85 -10.75 -9.64
CA ASN A 166 25.93 -9.88 -10.12
C ASN A 166 25.40 -8.84 -11.12
N ALA A 167 24.51 -9.26 -12.05
CA ALA A 167 23.86 -8.33 -12.96
C ALA A 167 22.95 -7.35 -12.19
N ALA A 168 22.27 -7.81 -11.16
CA ALA A 168 21.45 -6.96 -10.29
C ALA A 168 22.30 -5.91 -9.55
N LEU A 169 23.45 -6.30 -9.00
CA LEU A 169 24.37 -5.37 -8.33
C LEU A 169 24.92 -4.32 -9.30
N GLY A 170 25.37 -4.75 -10.49
CA GLY A 170 25.84 -3.82 -11.53
C GLY A 170 24.72 -2.86 -11.99
N THR A 171 23.49 -3.39 -12.15
CA THR A 171 22.31 -2.57 -12.47
C THR A 171 22.00 -1.60 -11.34
N TYR A 172 22.08 -2.03 -10.08
CA TYR A 172 21.80 -1.20 -8.90
C TYR A 172 22.76 0.00 -8.83
N HIS A 173 24.07 -0.19 -9.07
CA HIS A 173 25.03 0.91 -9.16
C HIS A 173 24.69 1.94 -10.24
N ILE A 174 24.33 1.48 -11.45
CA ILE A 174 23.98 2.36 -12.55
C ILE A 174 22.65 3.06 -12.26
N TYR A 175 21.69 2.34 -11.70
CA TYR A 175 20.37 2.84 -11.34
C TYR A 175 20.46 4.00 -10.31
N GLN A 176 21.24 3.86 -9.25
CA GLN A 176 21.43 4.91 -8.26
C GLN A 176 22.07 6.17 -8.86
N LYS A 177 23.10 6.01 -9.68
CA LYS A 177 23.71 7.15 -10.41
C LYS A 177 22.69 7.85 -11.32
N ARG A 178 21.82 7.07 -11.98
CA ARG A 178 20.80 7.63 -12.85
C ARG A 178 19.72 8.38 -12.08
N LEU A 179 19.28 7.87 -10.92
CA LEU A 179 18.35 8.57 -10.05
C LEU A 179 18.92 9.90 -9.55
N GLN A 180 20.16 9.89 -9.09
CA GLN A 180 20.87 11.09 -8.65
C GLN A 180 20.97 12.13 -9.77
N PHE A 181 21.35 11.71 -10.99
CA PHE A 181 21.42 12.60 -12.15
C PHE A 181 20.08 13.24 -12.50
N LEU A 182 18.98 12.49 -12.38
CA LEU A 182 17.62 12.95 -12.66
C LEU A 182 16.99 13.73 -11.51
N ASN A 183 17.71 13.96 -10.41
CA ASN A 183 17.19 14.51 -9.17
C ASN A 183 15.94 13.74 -8.69
N CYS A 184 16.01 12.41 -8.70
CA CYS A 184 14.93 11.52 -8.35
C CYS A 184 15.33 10.57 -7.23
N THR A 185 14.32 10.06 -6.51
CA THR A 185 14.47 8.98 -5.53
C THR A 185 13.29 8.01 -5.69
N ASP A 186 13.47 6.76 -5.35
CA ASP A 186 12.35 5.81 -5.21
C ASP A 186 11.97 5.62 -3.73
N PHE A 187 10.89 4.85 -3.49
CA PHE A 187 10.38 4.64 -2.13
C PHE A 187 11.41 4.00 -1.19
N GLY A 188 12.15 2.98 -1.66
CA GLY A 188 13.17 2.32 -0.86
C GLY A 188 14.32 3.25 -0.48
N ASP A 189 14.69 4.16 -1.39
CA ASP A 189 15.77 5.11 -1.16
C ASP A 189 15.41 6.19 -0.13
N LEU A 190 14.12 6.52 0.05
CA LEU A 190 13.72 7.51 1.07
C LEU A 190 14.26 7.16 2.45
N LEU A 191 14.13 5.90 2.86
CA LEU A 191 14.63 5.42 4.15
C LEU A 191 16.14 5.19 4.14
N LEU A 192 16.69 4.64 3.05
CA LEU A 192 18.14 4.42 2.91
C LEU A 192 18.92 5.73 3.00
N HIS A 193 18.47 6.79 2.33
CA HIS A 193 19.08 8.11 2.40
C HIS A 193 19.01 8.69 3.82
N ASN A 194 17.88 8.54 4.51
CA ASN A 194 17.78 8.96 5.92
C ASN A 194 18.79 8.21 6.81
N ILE A 195 18.90 6.88 6.67
CA ILE A 195 19.88 6.09 7.42
C ILE A 195 21.30 6.53 7.10
N HIS A 196 21.60 6.80 5.82
CA HIS A 196 22.91 7.30 5.42
C HIS A 196 23.22 8.66 6.07
N ILE A 197 22.27 9.62 6.02
CA ILE A 197 22.40 10.94 6.65
C ILE A 197 22.62 10.77 8.16
N PHE A 198 21.83 9.97 8.85
CA PHE A 198 21.93 9.74 10.28
C PHE A 198 23.24 9.05 10.68
N SER A 199 23.78 8.19 9.82
CA SER A 199 25.04 7.48 10.08
C SER A 199 26.27 8.34 9.82
N THR A 200 26.19 9.32 8.89
CA THR A 200 27.32 10.16 8.49
C THR A 200 27.30 11.54 9.15
N GLN A 201 26.12 12.06 9.50
CA GLN A 201 25.92 13.41 10.04
C GLN A 201 25.35 13.34 11.46
N HIS A 202 26.25 13.18 12.43
CA HIS A 202 25.86 13.00 13.84
C HIS A 202 25.05 14.18 14.40
N ASN A 203 25.36 15.41 13.98
CA ASN A 203 24.61 16.62 14.37
C ASN A 203 23.14 16.55 13.94
N ILE A 204 22.85 16.05 12.73
CA ILE A 204 21.50 15.91 12.22
C ILE A 204 20.75 14.81 12.97
N LEU A 205 21.40 13.66 13.19
CA LEU A 205 20.82 12.60 14.00
C LEU A 205 20.47 13.11 15.41
N THR A 206 21.41 13.81 16.06
CA THR A 206 21.20 14.38 17.40
C THR A 206 20.02 15.36 17.40
N HIS A 207 19.92 16.22 16.39
CA HIS A 207 18.79 17.15 16.26
C HIS A 207 17.44 16.41 16.28
N TYR A 208 17.26 15.37 15.45
CA TYR A 208 16.00 14.60 15.42
C TYR A 208 15.79 13.75 16.67
N GLN A 209 16.85 13.23 17.27
CA GLN A 209 16.78 12.51 18.55
C GLN A 209 16.36 13.43 19.70
N GLU A 210 16.76 14.69 19.69
CA GLU A 210 16.31 15.70 20.67
C GLU A 210 14.87 16.14 20.43
N GLN A 211 14.51 16.31 19.16
CA GLN A 211 13.18 16.68 18.76
C GLN A 211 12.16 15.60 19.13
N PHE A 212 12.41 14.33 18.80
CA PHE A 212 11.46 13.25 19.01
C PHE A 212 11.62 12.59 20.39
N LYS A 213 11.03 13.21 21.41
CA LYS A 213 11.05 12.67 22.77
C LYS A 213 10.25 11.38 22.91
N TYR A 214 9.17 11.24 22.14
CA TYR A 214 8.30 10.07 22.12
C TYR A 214 8.09 9.61 20.69
N ILE A 215 8.33 8.32 20.46
CA ILE A 215 8.16 7.67 19.16
C ILE A 215 7.09 6.59 19.30
N MET A 216 6.08 6.61 18.43
CA MET A 216 4.99 5.65 18.39
C MET A 216 4.92 4.98 17.03
N VAL A 217 4.74 3.67 17.03
CA VAL A 217 4.69 2.86 15.81
C VAL A 217 3.44 2.00 15.85
N ASP A 218 2.56 2.18 14.87
CA ASP A 218 1.42 1.31 14.68
C ASP A 218 1.74 0.23 13.64
N GLU A 219 1.03 -0.91 13.72
CA GLU A 219 1.22 -2.08 12.85
C GLU A 219 2.69 -2.57 12.80
N TYR A 220 3.36 -2.60 13.98
CA TYR A 220 4.79 -2.91 14.10
C TYR A 220 5.20 -4.26 13.50
N GLN A 221 4.29 -5.23 13.38
CA GLN A 221 4.53 -6.54 12.75
C GLN A 221 4.75 -6.46 11.23
N ASP A 222 4.43 -5.33 10.60
CA ASP A 222 4.54 -5.17 9.14
C ASP A 222 5.78 -4.37 8.71
N ILE A 223 6.62 -3.94 9.64
CA ILE A 223 7.83 -3.20 9.31
C ILE A 223 8.92 -4.12 8.71
N ASN A 224 9.67 -3.57 7.76
CA ASN A 224 10.86 -4.21 7.20
C ASN A 224 12.13 -3.82 7.97
N THR A 225 13.26 -4.42 7.60
CA THR A 225 14.55 -4.18 8.28
C THR A 225 14.99 -2.72 8.21
N VAL A 226 14.83 -2.05 7.06
CA VAL A 226 15.26 -0.65 6.91
C VAL A 226 14.43 0.30 7.79
N GLN A 227 13.11 0.04 7.93
CA GLN A 227 12.24 0.79 8.84
C GLN A 227 12.63 0.56 10.32
N TYR A 228 12.93 -0.68 10.68
CA TYR A 228 13.42 -1.03 12.01
C TYR A 228 14.74 -0.30 12.33
N LEU A 229 15.72 -0.29 11.42
CA LEU A 229 16.99 0.41 11.60
C LEU A 229 16.79 1.92 11.76
N TRP A 230 15.92 2.51 10.95
CA TRP A 230 15.57 3.93 11.03
C TRP A 230 14.97 4.30 12.40
N LEU A 231 14.01 3.52 12.90
CA LEU A 231 13.44 3.71 14.23
C LEU A 231 14.49 3.57 15.33
N ARG A 232 15.35 2.58 15.22
CA ARG A 232 16.40 2.29 16.18
C ARG A 232 17.38 3.46 16.34
N LEU A 233 17.76 4.09 15.23
CA LEU A 233 18.61 5.29 15.25
C LEU A 233 17.92 6.46 15.96
N LEU A 234 16.68 6.75 15.65
CA LEU A 234 15.94 7.86 16.25
C LEU A 234 15.63 7.65 17.74
N ALA A 235 15.37 6.41 18.16
CA ALA A 235 14.97 6.10 19.53
C ALA A 235 16.15 6.03 20.52
N GLN A 236 17.39 6.09 20.09
CA GLN A 236 18.58 5.84 20.95
C GLN A 236 18.68 6.76 22.14
N LYS A 237 18.35 8.04 22.02
CA LYS A 237 18.53 9.05 23.07
C LYS A 237 17.50 8.91 24.19
N HIS A 238 16.23 9.03 23.88
CA HIS A 238 15.15 9.06 24.89
C HIS A 238 14.62 7.67 25.23
N LYS A 239 14.80 6.69 24.35
CA LYS A 239 14.31 5.30 24.48
C LYS A 239 12.79 5.17 24.71
N ASN A 240 12.02 6.24 24.53
CA ASN A 240 10.57 6.25 24.67
C ASN A 240 9.92 5.78 23.35
N LEU A 241 10.15 4.52 23.03
CA LEU A 241 9.62 3.86 21.84
C LEU A 241 8.42 3.00 22.23
N CYS A 242 7.23 3.33 21.71
CA CYS A 242 6.02 2.55 21.89
C CYS A 242 5.61 1.92 20.57
N CYS A 243 5.73 0.60 20.47
CA CYS A 243 5.31 -0.18 19.32
C CYS A 243 4.00 -0.89 19.62
N VAL A 244 3.02 -0.74 18.71
CA VAL A 244 1.71 -1.42 18.77
C VAL A 244 1.62 -2.37 17.60
N GLY A 245 1.24 -3.61 17.86
CA GLY A 245 1.17 -4.60 16.78
C GLY A 245 0.45 -5.88 17.17
N ASP A 246 0.23 -6.71 16.17
CA ASP A 246 -0.37 -8.03 16.26
C ASP A 246 0.43 -9.01 15.39
N ASP A 247 1.26 -9.84 16.02
CA ASP A 247 2.05 -10.86 15.33
C ASP A 247 1.18 -11.84 14.51
N ASP A 248 -0.07 -12.06 14.94
CA ASP A 248 -1.05 -12.88 14.23
C ASP A 248 -1.66 -12.20 12.99
N GLN A 249 -1.37 -10.91 12.76
CA GLN A 249 -1.80 -10.15 11.58
C GLN A 249 -0.63 -9.75 10.65
N SER A 250 0.55 -10.37 10.80
CA SER A 250 1.69 -10.15 9.89
C SER A 250 1.46 -10.92 8.58
N ILE A 251 1.05 -10.20 7.53
CA ILE A 251 0.64 -10.75 6.21
C ILE A 251 1.34 -10.07 5.02
N TYR A 252 2.44 -9.34 5.25
CA TYR A 252 3.16 -8.58 4.23
C TYR A 252 4.63 -9.02 4.07
N SER A 253 4.94 -10.31 4.33
CA SER A 253 6.31 -10.83 4.13
C SER A 253 6.77 -10.68 2.68
N TRP A 254 5.86 -10.79 1.73
CA TRP A 254 6.11 -10.57 0.31
C TRP A 254 6.48 -9.10 -0.04
N ARG A 255 6.21 -8.13 0.86
CA ARG A 255 6.67 -6.74 0.81
C ARG A 255 7.91 -6.49 1.68
N GLY A 256 8.58 -7.53 2.11
CA GLY A 256 9.77 -7.41 2.96
C GLY A 256 9.48 -7.21 4.45
N ALA A 257 8.22 -7.29 4.90
CA ALA A 257 7.90 -7.26 6.33
C ALA A 257 8.55 -8.45 7.05
N GLU A 258 9.14 -8.20 8.20
CA GLU A 258 9.79 -9.22 9.02
C GLU A 258 9.06 -9.36 10.36
N VAL A 259 8.26 -10.43 10.50
CA VAL A 259 7.59 -10.76 11.77
C VAL A 259 8.60 -10.95 12.91
N GLY A 260 9.83 -11.33 12.59
CA GLY A 260 10.94 -11.42 13.54
C GLY A 260 11.16 -10.13 14.34
N ASN A 261 10.88 -8.96 13.79
CA ASN A 261 11.06 -7.67 14.48
C ASN A 261 10.16 -7.56 15.72
N ILE A 262 8.88 -7.98 15.64
CA ILE A 262 7.99 -7.95 16.81
C ILE A 262 8.30 -9.10 17.77
N LEU A 263 8.68 -10.28 17.25
CA LEU A 263 8.98 -11.46 18.08
C LEU A 263 10.20 -11.24 18.96
N ARG A 264 11.25 -10.57 18.46
CA ARG A 264 12.51 -10.31 19.20
C ARG A 264 12.53 -8.94 19.91
N PHE A 265 11.40 -8.22 19.98
CA PHE A 265 11.38 -6.87 20.59
C PHE A 265 11.93 -6.84 22.00
N SER A 266 11.63 -7.82 22.85
CA SER A 266 12.15 -7.91 24.22
C SER A 266 13.64 -8.23 24.29
N ASP A 267 14.19 -8.91 23.29
CA ASP A 267 15.63 -9.18 23.18
C ASP A 267 16.37 -7.92 22.73
N ASP A 268 15.81 -7.19 21.76
CA ASP A 268 16.37 -5.92 21.26
C ASP A 268 16.29 -4.78 22.31
N PHE A 269 15.27 -4.83 23.17
CA PHE A 269 15.01 -3.87 24.23
C PHE A 269 14.79 -4.59 25.59
N PRO A 270 15.86 -5.01 26.31
CA PRO A 270 15.74 -5.83 27.51
C PRO A 270 14.94 -5.20 28.67
N GLN A 271 14.73 -3.88 28.64
CA GLN A 271 13.91 -3.16 29.64
C GLN A 271 12.48 -2.91 29.13
N ALA A 272 12.10 -3.50 28.01
CA ALA A 272 10.79 -3.28 27.41
C ALA A 272 9.65 -3.82 28.29
N LYS A 273 8.59 -3.04 28.40
CA LYS A 273 7.33 -3.50 28.97
C LYS A 273 6.45 -4.06 27.87
N VAL A 274 5.99 -5.28 28.05
CA VAL A 274 5.03 -5.93 27.13
C VAL A 274 3.64 -5.88 27.75
N ILE A 275 2.74 -5.14 27.13
CA ILE A 275 1.34 -4.97 27.57
C ILE A 275 0.43 -5.68 26.55
N ARG A 276 -0.46 -6.56 27.02
CA ARG A 276 -1.38 -7.31 26.17
C ARG A 276 -2.77 -6.69 26.19
N LEU A 277 -3.32 -6.39 25.02
CA LEU A 277 -4.72 -6.00 24.86
C LEU A 277 -5.49 -7.20 24.29
N GLU A 278 -6.30 -7.83 25.11
CA GLU A 278 -6.97 -9.11 24.81
C GLU A 278 -8.49 -8.99 24.75
N CYS A 279 -9.08 -7.88 25.23
CA CYS A 279 -10.52 -7.64 25.13
C CYS A 279 -10.88 -7.14 23.72
N ASN A 280 -11.58 -7.96 22.97
CA ASN A 280 -12.08 -7.62 21.64
C ASN A 280 -13.46 -6.97 21.73
N TYR A 281 -13.65 -5.85 21.04
CA TYR A 281 -14.90 -5.07 20.99
C TYR A 281 -15.60 -5.15 19.62
N ARG A 282 -15.04 -5.92 18.69
CA ARG A 282 -15.52 -6.00 17.30
C ARG A 282 -16.45 -7.18 17.08
N SER A 283 -15.97 -8.38 17.34
CA SER A 283 -16.59 -9.62 16.88
C SER A 283 -17.34 -10.35 17.99
N THR A 284 -18.29 -11.19 17.62
CA THR A 284 -18.97 -12.13 18.52
C THR A 284 -18.02 -13.23 18.99
N SER A 285 -18.35 -13.92 20.09
CA SER A 285 -17.47 -14.94 20.66
C SER A 285 -17.29 -16.17 19.74
N ASN A 286 -18.31 -16.54 18.94
CA ASN A 286 -18.21 -17.64 17.98
C ASN A 286 -17.18 -17.33 16.88
N ILE A 287 -17.17 -16.10 16.36
CA ILE A 287 -16.18 -15.64 15.35
C ILE A 287 -14.78 -15.64 15.94
N LEU A 288 -14.62 -15.16 17.19
CA LEU A 288 -13.31 -15.16 17.85
C LEU A 288 -12.79 -16.57 18.12
N ALA A 289 -13.65 -17.50 18.52
CA ALA A 289 -13.30 -18.89 18.74
C ALA A 289 -12.79 -19.54 17.45
N ALA A 290 -13.47 -19.30 16.31
CA ALA A 290 -13.04 -19.78 15.01
C ALA A 290 -11.66 -19.19 14.60
N ALA A 291 -11.45 -17.88 14.80
CA ALA A 291 -10.18 -17.22 14.53
C ALA A 291 -9.04 -17.78 15.41
N ALA A 292 -9.29 -17.93 16.71
CA ALA A 292 -8.34 -18.48 17.68
C ALA A 292 -7.94 -19.91 17.33
N ALA A 293 -8.89 -20.76 16.95
CA ALA A 293 -8.62 -22.15 16.60
C ALA A 293 -7.64 -22.27 15.44
N ILE A 294 -7.86 -21.51 14.36
CA ILE A 294 -6.95 -21.53 13.20
C ILE A 294 -5.56 -21.03 13.59
N ILE A 295 -5.46 -19.87 14.23
CA ILE A 295 -4.17 -19.23 14.46
C ILE A 295 -3.29 -19.97 15.49
N THR A 296 -3.88 -20.77 16.38
CA THR A 296 -3.14 -21.58 17.35
C THR A 296 -2.27 -22.68 16.72
N HIS A 297 -2.51 -23.04 15.47
CA HIS A 297 -1.66 -23.98 14.72
C HIS A 297 -0.33 -23.37 14.26
N ASN A 298 -0.16 -22.06 14.32
CA ASN A 298 1.13 -21.41 14.07
C ASN A 298 2.04 -21.55 15.29
N LYS A 299 3.33 -21.83 15.06
CA LYS A 299 4.33 -22.04 16.11
C LYS A 299 5.02 -20.76 16.54
N SER A 300 5.30 -19.87 15.57
CA SER A 300 6.04 -18.62 15.78
C SER A 300 5.09 -17.50 16.21
N ARG A 301 4.75 -17.47 17.53
CA ARG A 301 3.80 -16.50 18.10
C ARG A 301 4.22 -16.03 19.49
N LEU A 302 3.92 -14.76 19.83
CA LEU A 302 4.07 -14.23 21.19
C LEU A 302 2.95 -14.68 22.14
N GLY A 303 1.87 -15.24 21.63
CA GLY A 303 0.74 -15.78 22.37
C GLY A 303 -0.10 -14.68 23.04
N LYS A 304 -1.40 -14.71 22.74
CA LYS A 304 -2.46 -13.90 23.38
C LYS A 304 -3.77 -14.68 23.33
N LYS A 305 -4.67 -14.41 24.27
CA LYS A 305 -5.98 -15.06 24.33
C LYS A 305 -7.05 -13.98 24.24
N LEU A 306 -7.61 -13.83 23.03
CA LEU A 306 -8.71 -12.90 22.82
C LEU A 306 -9.99 -13.38 23.52
N TRP A 307 -10.68 -12.45 24.16
CA TRP A 307 -12.00 -12.63 24.74
C TRP A 307 -12.87 -11.40 24.43
N THR A 308 -14.18 -11.52 24.52
CA THR A 308 -15.12 -10.44 24.23
C THR A 308 -16.24 -10.39 25.26
N LEU A 309 -16.77 -9.18 25.47
CA LEU A 309 -18.01 -8.94 26.22
C LEU A 309 -19.25 -9.06 25.33
N ASN A 310 -19.06 -9.13 24.00
CA ASN A 310 -20.16 -9.28 23.07
C ASN A 310 -20.83 -10.65 23.24
N GLN A 311 -22.12 -10.72 22.89
CA GLN A 311 -22.87 -11.97 22.91
C GLN A 311 -22.22 -13.05 22.03
N ALA A 312 -22.64 -14.30 22.22
CA ALA A 312 -22.13 -15.41 21.41
C ALA A 312 -22.34 -15.20 19.91
N GLY A 313 -23.45 -14.57 19.54
CA GLY A 313 -23.83 -14.34 18.15
C GLY A 313 -24.14 -15.63 17.38
N ASN A 314 -24.29 -15.53 16.08
CA ASN A 314 -24.48 -16.68 15.21
C ASN A 314 -23.21 -17.53 15.13
N LYS A 315 -23.34 -18.85 14.97
CA LYS A 315 -22.22 -19.72 14.62
C LYS A 315 -21.68 -19.33 13.24
N VAL A 316 -20.41 -19.63 13.01
CA VAL A 316 -19.80 -19.45 11.68
C VAL A 316 -20.48 -20.38 10.68
N ASN A 317 -20.95 -19.82 9.57
CA ASN A 317 -21.65 -20.58 8.54
C ASN A 317 -20.65 -21.22 7.57
N LEU A 318 -20.59 -22.54 7.52
CA LEU A 318 -19.81 -23.29 6.55
C LEU A 318 -20.72 -23.79 5.43
N MET A 319 -20.45 -23.35 4.20
CA MET A 319 -21.24 -23.67 3.00
C MET A 319 -20.41 -24.48 2.00
N LYS A 320 -21.02 -25.49 1.40
CA LYS A 320 -20.38 -26.32 0.37
C LYS A 320 -21.21 -26.26 -0.90
N PHE A 321 -20.57 -25.89 -2.00
CA PHE A 321 -21.21 -25.76 -3.30
C PHE A 321 -20.61 -26.73 -4.32
N TRP A 322 -21.32 -26.96 -5.41
CA TRP A 322 -20.80 -27.75 -6.51
C TRP A 322 -19.69 -27.00 -7.25
N ASP A 323 -19.97 -25.77 -7.66
CA ASP A 323 -19.04 -24.92 -8.41
C ASP A 323 -19.10 -23.44 -7.97
N SER A 324 -18.21 -22.64 -8.53
CA SER A 324 -18.11 -21.21 -8.22
C SER A 324 -19.32 -20.39 -8.68
N LYS A 325 -20.10 -20.87 -9.67
CA LYS A 325 -21.33 -20.20 -10.12
C LYS A 325 -22.43 -20.37 -9.08
N ALA A 326 -22.59 -21.58 -8.55
CA ALA A 326 -23.54 -21.87 -7.47
C ALA A 326 -23.17 -21.10 -6.18
N GLU A 327 -21.86 -21.02 -5.85
CA GLU A 327 -21.35 -20.23 -4.72
C GLU A 327 -21.71 -18.74 -4.89
N ALA A 328 -21.36 -18.13 -6.03
CA ALA A 328 -21.60 -16.71 -6.27
C ALA A 328 -23.11 -16.38 -6.36
N LYS A 329 -23.90 -17.26 -6.98
CA LYS A 329 -25.36 -17.12 -7.05
C LYS A 329 -25.97 -17.06 -5.65
N TYR A 330 -25.68 -18.04 -4.81
CA TYR A 330 -26.22 -18.11 -3.44
C TYR A 330 -25.83 -16.88 -2.61
N ILE A 331 -24.56 -16.50 -2.64
CA ILE A 331 -24.07 -15.33 -1.90
C ILE A 331 -24.77 -14.05 -2.39
N SER A 332 -24.94 -13.88 -3.69
CA SER A 332 -25.62 -12.70 -4.25
C SER A 332 -27.12 -12.67 -3.89
N GLU A 333 -27.80 -13.82 -3.90
CA GLU A 333 -29.20 -13.93 -3.48
C GLU A 333 -29.35 -13.65 -1.96
N TYR A 334 -28.43 -14.14 -1.15
CA TYR A 334 -28.39 -13.85 0.30
C TYR A 334 -28.23 -12.35 0.54
N ILE A 335 -27.27 -11.69 -0.12
CA ILE A 335 -27.01 -10.25 0.02
C ILE A 335 -28.24 -9.44 -0.42
N LYS A 336 -28.86 -9.79 -1.55
CA LYS A 336 -30.07 -9.12 -2.04
C LYS A 336 -31.23 -9.17 -1.05
N ASN A 337 -31.34 -10.27 -0.30
CA ASN A 337 -32.45 -10.51 0.63
C ASN A 337 -32.11 -10.13 2.09
N SER A 338 -30.91 -9.57 2.34
CA SER A 338 -30.46 -9.14 3.67
C SER A 338 -30.93 -7.72 3.96
N TYR A 339 -32.21 -7.52 4.21
CA TYR A 339 -32.83 -6.21 4.41
C TYR A 339 -32.43 -5.50 5.70
N ASP A 340 -31.89 -6.22 6.67
CA ASP A 340 -31.47 -5.69 7.97
C ASP A 340 -30.11 -4.98 7.93
N TYR A 341 -29.36 -5.08 6.81
CA TYR A 341 -28.02 -4.54 6.65
C TYR A 341 -27.93 -3.64 5.43
N GLN A 342 -27.14 -2.58 5.57
CA GLN A 342 -26.74 -1.76 4.43
C GLN A 342 -25.70 -2.53 3.59
N PHE A 343 -25.65 -2.29 2.27
CA PHE A 343 -24.66 -2.96 1.41
C PHE A 343 -23.22 -2.66 1.82
N ASN A 344 -22.94 -1.47 2.33
CA ASN A 344 -21.60 -1.08 2.80
C ASN A 344 -21.17 -1.76 4.13
N GLU A 345 -22.07 -2.49 4.77
CA GLU A 345 -21.78 -3.33 5.92
C GLU A 345 -21.40 -4.76 5.54
N ILE A 346 -21.42 -5.08 4.24
CA ILE A 346 -21.22 -6.43 3.69
C ILE A 346 -19.94 -6.46 2.86
N ALA A 347 -19.10 -7.47 3.09
CA ALA A 347 -17.90 -7.69 2.30
C ALA A 347 -17.73 -9.13 1.83
N ILE A 348 -17.22 -9.29 0.60
CA ILE A 348 -16.69 -10.55 0.08
C ILE A 348 -15.17 -10.44 0.04
N LEU A 349 -14.48 -11.27 0.83
CA LEU A 349 -13.03 -11.26 0.94
C LEU A 349 -12.46 -12.49 0.25
N VAL A 350 -11.79 -12.28 -0.87
CA VAL A 350 -11.21 -13.34 -1.70
C VAL A 350 -9.70 -13.47 -1.45
N ARG A 351 -9.14 -14.66 -1.69
CA ARG A 351 -7.69 -14.85 -1.60
C ARG A 351 -6.94 -14.22 -2.77
N ALA A 352 -7.51 -14.26 -3.96
CA ALA A 352 -6.88 -13.75 -5.17
C ALA A 352 -7.87 -13.01 -6.07
N GLY A 353 -7.37 -11.98 -6.78
CA GLY A 353 -8.20 -11.10 -7.60
C GLY A 353 -9.01 -11.80 -8.70
N PHE A 354 -8.53 -12.92 -9.26
CA PHE A 354 -9.29 -13.65 -10.27
C PHE A 354 -10.65 -14.18 -9.77
N GLN A 355 -10.82 -14.35 -8.46
CA GLN A 355 -12.05 -14.81 -7.85
C GLN A 355 -13.17 -13.74 -7.85
N THR A 356 -12.85 -12.45 -8.06
CA THR A 356 -13.86 -11.38 -7.99
C THR A 356 -14.84 -11.40 -9.15
N ARG A 357 -14.38 -11.78 -10.35
CA ARG A 357 -15.14 -11.70 -11.60
C ARG A 357 -16.51 -12.39 -11.51
N ILE A 358 -16.57 -13.58 -10.93
CA ILE A 358 -17.82 -14.34 -10.86
C ILE A 358 -18.86 -13.62 -9.98
N PHE A 359 -18.44 -12.94 -8.90
CA PHE A 359 -19.33 -12.15 -8.06
C PHE A 359 -19.81 -10.91 -8.78
N GLU A 360 -18.95 -10.23 -9.57
CA GLU A 360 -19.33 -9.07 -10.39
C GLU A 360 -20.44 -9.43 -11.38
N GLU A 361 -20.31 -10.56 -12.08
CA GLU A 361 -21.31 -11.05 -13.04
C GLU A 361 -22.68 -11.24 -12.36
N PHE A 362 -22.71 -11.83 -11.16
CA PHE A 362 -23.96 -12.02 -10.41
C PHE A 362 -24.49 -10.74 -9.79
N PHE A 363 -23.64 -9.83 -9.33
CA PHE A 363 -24.05 -8.54 -8.79
C PHE A 363 -24.71 -7.67 -9.87
N ILE A 364 -24.16 -7.64 -11.08
CA ILE A 364 -24.78 -6.99 -12.23
C ILE A 364 -26.16 -7.62 -12.51
N LYS A 365 -26.24 -8.96 -12.56
CA LYS A 365 -27.49 -9.68 -12.81
C LYS A 365 -28.59 -9.40 -11.78
N TYR A 366 -28.23 -9.24 -10.51
CA TYR A 366 -29.17 -8.99 -9.42
C TYR A 366 -29.35 -7.51 -9.08
N ASN A 367 -28.72 -6.59 -9.82
CA ASN A 367 -28.69 -5.15 -9.55
C ASN A 367 -28.20 -4.81 -8.13
N ILE A 368 -27.15 -5.48 -7.67
CA ILE A 368 -26.50 -5.20 -6.39
C ILE A 368 -25.37 -4.20 -6.64
N PRO A 369 -25.41 -3.01 -6.02
CA PRO A 369 -24.29 -2.07 -6.13
C PRO A 369 -23.06 -2.66 -5.42
N TYR A 370 -21.89 -2.62 -6.09
CA TYR A 370 -20.66 -3.16 -5.54
C TYR A 370 -19.44 -2.28 -5.87
N LYS A 371 -18.39 -2.44 -5.08
CA LYS A 371 -17.11 -1.78 -5.29
C LYS A 371 -15.96 -2.78 -5.12
N ILE A 372 -15.08 -2.87 -6.12
CA ILE A 372 -13.88 -3.70 -6.04
C ILE A 372 -12.75 -2.87 -5.44
N ILE A 373 -12.11 -3.43 -4.42
CA ILE A 373 -10.95 -2.83 -3.76
C ILE A 373 -9.73 -3.72 -4.00
N GLY A 374 -8.62 -3.11 -4.44
CA GLY A 374 -7.41 -3.85 -4.78
C GLY A 374 -7.42 -4.45 -6.19
N GLY A 375 -8.35 -4.01 -7.07
CA GLY A 375 -8.22 -4.14 -8.52
C GLY A 375 -7.10 -3.23 -9.05
N ILE A 376 -7.05 -2.95 -10.35
CA ILE A 376 -6.13 -1.92 -10.86
C ILE A 376 -6.47 -0.62 -10.15
N ARG A 377 -5.53 -0.13 -9.35
CA ARG A 377 -5.68 1.08 -8.55
C ARG A 377 -6.11 2.24 -9.44
N PHE A 378 -6.94 3.12 -8.91
CA PHE A 378 -7.40 4.28 -9.66
C PHE A 378 -6.20 5.06 -10.26
N TYR A 379 -5.19 5.35 -9.45
CA TYR A 379 -4.00 6.08 -9.90
C TYR A 379 -3.02 5.25 -10.75
N ASP A 380 -3.19 3.92 -10.80
CA ASP A 380 -2.41 3.01 -11.65
C ASP A 380 -3.07 2.75 -13.02
N ARG A 381 -4.32 3.18 -13.23
CA ARG A 381 -4.98 3.11 -14.52
C ARG A 381 -4.20 3.90 -15.56
N GLN A 382 -4.06 3.32 -16.75
CA GLN A 382 -3.22 3.87 -17.80
C GLN A 382 -3.53 5.35 -18.11
N GLU A 383 -4.82 5.67 -18.28
CA GLU A 383 -5.32 7.02 -18.59
C GLU A 383 -5.00 8.02 -17.47
N ILE A 384 -5.12 7.60 -16.22
CA ILE A 384 -4.83 8.44 -15.06
C ILE A 384 -3.33 8.73 -14.98
N ARG A 385 -2.50 7.69 -15.16
CA ARG A 385 -1.03 7.83 -15.16
C ARG A 385 -0.53 8.71 -16.28
N ASP A 386 -1.16 8.63 -17.46
CA ASP A 386 -0.82 9.47 -18.59
C ASP A 386 -1.13 10.95 -18.29
N ILE A 387 -2.31 11.25 -17.72
CA ILE A 387 -2.69 12.62 -17.32
C ILE A 387 -1.77 13.16 -16.20
N ILE A 388 -1.46 12.31 -15.20
CA ILE A 388 -0.52 12.69 -14.14
C ILE A 388 0.88 12.97 -14.70
N ALA A 389 1.34 12.23 -15.71
CA ALA A 389 2.61 12.49 -16.36
C ALA A 389 2.61 13.87 -17.07
N TYR A 390 1.52 14.25 -17.72
CA TYR A 390 1.35 15.60 -18.23
C TYR A 390 1.44 16.67 -17.13
N LEU A 391 0.78 16.44 -15.98
CA LEU A 391 0.83 17.36 -14.85
C LEU A 391 2.27 17.46 -14.28
N LYS A 392 2.97 16.33 -14.13
CA LYS A 392 4.37 16.30 -13.66
C LYS A 392 5.29 17.13 -14.57
N ILE A 393 5.13 17.05 -15.89
CA ILE A 393 5.89 17.85 -16.87
C ILE A 393 5.50 19.32 -16.79
N THR A 394 4.26 19.64 -16.51
CA THR A 394 3.83 21.04 -16.33
C THR A 394 4.49 21.66 -15.10
N VAL A 395 4.64 20.89 -14.01
CA VAL A 395 5.32 21.33 -12.79
C VAL A 395 6.84 21.38 -12.96
N ASN A 396 7.41 20.31 -13.51
CA ASN A 396 8.85 20.17 -13.71
C ASN A 396 9.14 19.73 -15.17
N PRO A 397 9.49 20.66 -16.07
CA PRO A 397 9.80 20.37 -17.46
C PRO A 397 11.02 19.47 -17.67
N ASP A 398 11.89 19.35 -16.67
CA ASP A 398 13.08 18.49 -16.74
C ASP A 398 12.80 17.04 -16.30
N ASN A 399 11.54 16.68 -16.04
CA ASN A 399 11.15 15.31 -15.71
C ASN A 399 11.10 14.44 -16.98
N ASP A 400 12.25 13.94 -17.40
CA ASP A 400 12.41 13.12 -18.60
C ASP A 400 11.53 11.87 -18.59
N ILE A 401 11.32 11.24 -17.42
CA ILE A 401 10.49 10.02 -17.28
C ILE A 401 9.03 10.32 -17.64
N ALA A 402 8.50 11.41 -17.09
CA ALA A 402 7.13 11.81 -17.39
C ALA A 402 7.00 12.26 -18.86
N PHE A 403 8.02 12.92 -19.39
CA PHE A 403 8.03 13.35 -20.79
C PHE A 403 8.06 12.16 -21.77
N GLU A 404 8.92 11.17 -21.52
CA GLU A 404 8.99 9.93 -22.31
C GLU A 404 7.63 9.23 -22.40
N ARG A 405 6.87 9.24 -21.30
CA ARG A 405 5.54 8.64 -21.24
C ARG A 405 4.53 9.32 -22.15
N ILE A 406 4.56 10.66 -22.23
CA ILE A 406 3.53 11.46 -22.91
C ILE A 406 3.87 11.89 -24.32
N ILE A 407 5.16 11.85 -24.70
CA ILE A 407 5.65 12.45 -25.96
C ILE A 407 4.87 12.00 -27.20
N ASN A 408 4.39 10.76 -27.21
CA ASN A 408 3.62 10.17 -28.31
C ASN A 408 2.25 9.65 -27.91
N LYS A 409 1.67 10.19 -26.87
CA LYS A 409 0.31 9.91 -26.39
C LYS A 409 -0.45 11.23 -26.17
N PRO A 410 -1.37 11.61 -27.04
CA PRO A 410 -1.74 10.99 -28.33
C PRO A 410 -0.59 10.90 -29.34
N LYS A 411 -0.79 10.13 -30.42
CA LYS A 411 0.24 9.97 -31.46
C LYS A 411 0.65 11.32 -32.07
N ARG A 412 1.95 11.64 -32.03
CA ARG A 412 2.53 12.92 -32.52
C ARG A 412 3.60 12.73 -33.61
N HIS A 413 3.54 11.61 -34.31
CA HIS A 413 4.53 11.28 -35.36
C HIS A 413 5.96 11.15 -34.83
N ILE A 414 6.14 10.87 -33.55
CA ILE A 414 7.45 10.63 -32.94
C ILE A 414 7.69 9.12 -32.94
N GLY A 415 8.35 8.61 -33.97
CA GLY A 415 8.79 7.21 -34.02
C GLY A 415 10.02 6.96 -33.15
N SER A 416 10.37 5.68 -32.99
CA SER A 416 11.53 5.25 -32.20
C SER A 416 12.85 5.89 -32.66
N ALA A 417 13.06 6.06 -33.96
CA ALA A 417 14.25 6.72 -34.50
C ALA A 417 14.33 8.20 -34.10
N THR A 418 13.23 8.95 -34.18
CA THR A 418 13.17 10.37 -33.76
C THR A 418 13.39 10.49 -32.26
N PHE A 419 12.73 9.61 -31.48
CA PHE A 419 12.90 9.59 -30.01
C PHE A 419 14.36 9.29 -29.63
N ASN A 420 14.97 8.24 -30.22
CA ASN A 420 16.38 7.91 -29.97
C ASN A 420 17.32 9.06 -30.30
N LYS A 421 17.06 9.84 -31.37
CA LYS A 421 17.85 11.00 -31.70
C LYS A 421 17.77 12.07 -30.59
N ILE A 422 16.59 12.38 -30.11
CA ILE A 422 16.36 13.30 -28.98
C ILE A 422 17.06 12.79 -27.72
N TYR A 423 16.90 11.52 -27.41
CA TYR A 423 17.50 10.88 -26.26
C TYR A 423 19.03 10.90 -26.28
N LEU A 424 19.64 10.54 -27.40
CA LEU A 424 21.11 10.58 -27.57
C LEU A 424 21.65 12.00 -27.44
N HIS A 425 20.98 12.98 -28.06
CA HIS A 425 21.36 14.39 -27.93
C HIS A 425 21.30 14.87 -26.48
N ALA A 426 20.23 14.52 -25.75
CA ALA A 426 20.08 14.84 -24.32
C ALA A 426 21.24 14.27 -23.49
N ARG A 427 21.57 12.99 -23.73
CA ARG A 427 22.66 12.29 -23.03
C ARG A 427 24.03 12.86 -23.33
N GLN A 428 24.33 13.15 -24.60
CA GLN A 428 25.63 13.70 -25.03
C GLN A 428 25.89 15.09 -24.47
N ASN A 429 24.84 15.91 -24.34
CA ASN A 429 24.94 17.30 -23.87
C ASN A 429 24.56 17.46 -22.38
N ASN A 430 24.28 16.36 -21.69
CA ASN A 430 23.92 16.35 -20.26
C ASN A 430 22.75 17.31 -19.93
N THR A 431 21.69 17.28 -20.76
CA THR A 431 20.52 18.15 -20.67
C THR A 431 19.21 17.34 -20.70
N SER A 432 18.07 17.95 -20.33
CA SER A 432 16.76 17.29 -20.37
C SER A 432 16.27 17.06 -21.82
N LEU A 433 15.30 16.16 -21.96
CA LEU A 433 14.66 15.85 -23.25
C LEU A 433 14.01 17.10 -23.85
N ILE A 434 13.34 17.93 -23.06
CA ILE A 434 12.71 19.17 -23.53
C ILE A 434 13.73 20.15 -24.04
N ASN A 435 14.82 20.39 -23.30
CA ASN A 435 15.90 21.28 -23.76
C ASN A 435 16.56 20.75 -25.04
N SER A 436 16.77 19.44 -25.12
CA SER A 436 17.28 18.79 -26.33
C SER A 436 16.36 18.98 -27.53
N ILE A 437 15.05 18.85 -27.32
CA ILE A 437 14.05 19.10 -28.38
C ILE A 437 14.12 20.54 -28.87
N GLN A 438 14.21 21.52 -27.98
CA GLN A 438 14.33 22.94 -28.35
C GLN A 438 15.56 23.18 -29.25
N VAL A 439 16.71 22.60 -28.89
CA VAL A 439 17.93 22.70 -29.70
C VAL A 439 17.78 22.02 -31.07
N LEU A 440 17.26 20.78 -31.09
CA LEU A 440 17.10 20.02 -32.34
C LEU A 440 16.07 20.64 -33.28
N VAL A 441 15.00 21.22 -32.70
CA VAL A 441 13.96 21.94 -33.45
C VAL A 441 14.52 23.24 -34.05
N ASN A 442 15.27 24.03 -33.28
CA ASN A 442 15.88 25.29 -33.73
C ASN A 442 16.93 25.05 -34.81
N ASN A 443 17.64 23.93 -34.75
CA ASN A 443 18.66 23.55 -35.73
C ASN A 443 18.08 22.77 -36.92
N ASN A 444 16.75 22.66 -37.06
CA ASN A 444 16.05 21.93 -38.14
C ASN A 444 16.52 20.46 -38.29
N GLN A 445 16.86 19.81 -37.19
CA GLN A 445 17.39 18.46 -37.21
C GLN A 445 16.32 17.36 -37.11
N LEU A 446 15.04 17.71 -37.03
CA LEU A 446 13.88 16.80 -36.98
C LEU A 446 13.03 16.97 -38.24
N SER A 447 12.17 15.98 -38.53
CA SER A 447 11.23 16.12 -39.64
C SER A 447 10.21 17.25 -39.37
N GLU A 448 9.73 17.91 -40.40
CA GLU A 448 8.75 19.00 -40.29
C GLU A 448 7.52 18.63 -39.48
N LYS A 449 6.94 17.42 -39.71
CA LYS A 449 5.79 16.91 -38.95
C LYS A 449 6.10 16.76 -37.47
N SER A 450 7.24 16.15 -37.12
CA SER A 450 7.69 15.99 -35.74
C SER A 450 7.97 17.35 -35.09
N THR A 451 8.60 18.26 -35.81
CA THR A 451 8.93 19.62 -35.37
C THR A 451 7.66 20.40 -34.99
N ASN A 452 6.64 20.39 -35.86
CA ASN A 452 5.41 21.12 -35.62
C ASN A 452 4.64 20.54 -34.43
N SER A 453 4.55 19.20 -34.32
CA SER A 453 3.87 18.53 -33.19
C SER A 453 4.59 18.77 -31.85
N LEU A 454 5.93 18.83 -31.85
CA LEU A 454 6.70 19.11 -30.64
C LEU A 454 6.59 20.56 -30.23
N LYS A 455 6.62 21.51 -31.18
CA LYS A 455 6.40 22.94 -30.91
C LYS A 455 5.02 23.19 -30.28
N ASP A 456 3.96 22.55 -30.81
CA ASP A 456 2.61 22.63 -30.27
C ASP A 456 2.59 22.11 -28.84
N LEU A 457 3.15 20.91 -28.57
CA LEU A 457 3.21 20.33 -27.23
C LEU A 457 3.94 21.25 -26.24
N LEU A 458 5.12 21.78 -26.61
CA LEU A 458 5.89 22.69 -25.76
C LEU A 458 5.11 23.96 -25.43
N SER A 459 4.44 24.56 -26.44
CA SER A 459 3.60 25.73 -26.22
C SER A 459 2.44 25.48 -25.27
N LYS A 460 1.81 24.29 -25.35
CA LYS A 460 0.75 23.86 -24.42
C LYS A 460 1.27 23.67 -22.99
N ILE A 461 2.44 23.06 -22.83
CA ILE A 461 3.09 22.91 -21.52
C ILE A 461 3.32 24.28 -20.88
N GLU A 462 3.84 25.25 -21.61
CA GLU A 462 4.04 26.62 -21.12
C GLU A 462 2.69 27.31 -20.75
N LYS A 463 1.63 27.09 -21.55
CA LYS A 463 0.29 27.57 -21.22
C LYS A 463 -0.20 26.99 -19.90
N TRP A 464 -0.13 25.65 -19.73
CA TRP A 464 -0.60 24.97 -18.51
C TRP A 464 0.23 25.38 -17.28
N ARG A 465 1.52 25.64 -17.45
CA ARG A 465 2.38 26.13 -16.38
C ARG A 465 1.93 27.49 -15.85
N LYS A 466 1.57 28.41 -16.74
CA LYS A 466 1.00 29.70 -16.35
C LYS A 466 -0.37 29.55 -15.68
N MET A 467 -1.17 28.57 -16.11
CA MET A 467 -2.46 28.30 -15.47
C MET A 467 -2.30 27.78 -14.05
N LEU A 468 -1.23 27.02 -13.72
CA LEU A 468 -0.97 26.54 -12.35
C LEU A 468 -0.77 27.67 -11.34
N GLU A 469 -0.37 28.86 -11.79
CA GLU A 469 -0.20 30.03 -10.92
C GLU A 469 -1.53 30.76 -10.63
N LEU A 470 -2.53 30.57 -11.48
CA LEU A 470 -3.77 31.36 -11.48
C LEU A 470 -5.04 30.55 -11.20
N GLU A 471 -5.01 29.25 -11.42
CA GLU A 471 -6.19 28.39 -11.37
C GLU A 471 -6.03 27.18 -10.44
N SER A 472 -7.16 26.55 -10.08
CA SER A 472 -7.14 25.31 -9.31
C SER A 472 -6.53 24.15 -10.10
N ILE A 473 -5.90 23.20 -9.41
CA ILE A 473 -5.30 21.99 -10.01
C ILE A 473 -6.32 21.25 -10.89
N SER A 474 -7.57 21.15 -10.44
CA SER A 474 -8.65 20.50 -11.19
C SER A 474 -8.88 21.16 -12.55
N ASN A 475 -8.86 22.50 -12.62
CA ASN A 475 -9.03 23.24 -13.89
C ASN A 475 -7.83 23.03 -14.81
N VAL A 476 -6.62 23.05 -14.27
CA VAL A 476 -5.40 22.78 -15.06
C VAL A 476 -5.41 21.37 -15.63
N VAL A 477 -5.78 20.36 -14.84
CA VAL A 477 -5.84 18.97 -15.31
C VAL A 477 -6.96 18.77 -16.33
N LYS A 478 -8.09 19.48 -16.21
CA LYS A 478 -9.10 19.53 -17.26
C LYS A 478 -8.51 20.09 -18.55
N ALA A 479 -7.88 21.25 -18.50
CA ALA A 479 -7.24 21.86 -19.68
C ALA A 479 -6.21 20.91 -20.30
N ILE A 480 -5.35 20.29 -19.50
CA ILE A 480 -4.39 19.27 -19.97
C ILE A 480 -5.11 18.15 -20.72
N SER A 481 -6.18 17.60 -20.16
CA SER A 481 -6.90 16.44 -20.72
C SER A 481 -7.52 16.74 -22.09
N TYR A 482 -8.09 17.94 -22.27
CA TYR A 482 -8.69 18.36 -23.54
C TYR A 482 -7.68 18.94 -24.52
N ASP A 483 -6.85 19.88 -24.11
CA ASP A 483 -5.90 20.58 -25.00
C ASP A 483 -4.82 19.63 -25.58
N SER A 484 -4.42 18.59 -24.82
CA SER A 484 -3.47 17.59 -25.30
C SER A 484 -4.03 16.71 -26.43
N GLY A 485 -5.36 16.67 -26.60
CA GLY A 485 -6.07 15.75 -27.49
C GLY A 485 -6.27 14.36 -26.87
N TYR A 486 -6.01 14.19 -25.55
CA TYR A 486 -6.08 12.88 -24.89
C TYR A 486 -7.53 12.37 -24.81
N ILE A 487 -8.49 13.24 -24.45
CA ILE A 487 -9.92 12.90 -24.44
C ILE A 487 -10.39 12.50 -25.84
N GLU A 488 -10.06 13.28 -26.87
CA GLU A 488 -10.41 12.96 -28.28
C GLU A 488 -9.84 11.62 -28.71
N MET A 489 -8.60 11.29 -28.31
CA MET A 489 -8.00 9.97 -28.56
C MET A 489 -8.86 8.84 -27.96
N LEU A 490 -9.32 9.00 -26.70
CA LEU A 490 -10.15 8.01 -26.03
C LEU A 490 -11.55 7.91 -26.65
N GLU A 491 -12.16 9.01 -27.06
CA GLU A 491 -13.46 9.01 -27.75
C GLU A 491 -13.41 8.17 -29.03
N ASN A 492 -12.29 8.21 -29.74
CA ASN A 492 -12.08 7.41 -30.95
C ASN A 492 -11.87 5.90 -30.66
N GLU A 493 -11.64 5.49 -29.40
CA GLU A 493 -11.57 4.07 -28.99
C GLU A 493 -12.95 3.43 -28.78
N GLY A 494 -14.06 4.22 -28.81
CA GLY A 494 -15.42 3.75 -28.59
C GLY A 494 -15.73 3.38 -27.13
N GLU A 495 -16.52 2.31 -26.89
CA GLU A 495 -16.97 1.91 -25.53
C GLU A 495 -15.82 1.79 -24.50
N PRO A 496 -14.70 1.12 -24.79
CA PRO A 496 -13.58 1.08 -23.82
C PRO A 496 -13.04 2.47 -23.49
N GLY A 497 -13.02 3.38 -24.44
CA GLY A 497 -12.57 4.76 -24.26
C GLY A 497 -13.50 5.57 -23.36
N PHE A 498 -14.82 5.38 -23.47
CA PHE A 498 -15.78 6.08 -22.60
C PHE A 498 -15.60 5.72 -21.12
N VAL A 499 -15.34 4.46 -20.80
CA VAL A 499 -15.04 4.04 -19.42
C VAL A 499 -13.78 4.75 -18.90
N ARG A 500 -12.77 4.89 -19.74
CA ARG A 500 -11.52 5.59 -19.39
C ARG A 500 -11.73 7.10 -19.21
N ILE A 501 -12.61 7.71 -20.00
CA ILE A 501 -13.01 9.12 -19.84
C ILE A 501 -13.71 9.35 -18.49
N GLU A 502 -14.62 8.43 -18.08
CA GLU A 502 -15.25 8.53 -16.76
C GLU A 502 -14.21 8.46 -15.63
N ASN A 503 -13.16 7.63 -15.75
CA ASN A 503 -12.06 7.62 -14.80
C ASN A 503 -11.32 8.97 -14.75
N ILE A 504 -11.13 9.65 -15.87
CA ILE A 504 -10.51 10.98 -15.89
C ILE A 504 -11.41 12.03 -15.25
N LYS A 505 -12.74 11.95 -15.42
CA LYS A 505 -13.70 12.83 -14.74
C LYS A 505 -13.67 12.62 -13.22
N GLU A 506 -13.53 11.38 -12.78
CA GLU A 506 -13.36 11.04 -11.35
C GLU A 506 -12.05 11.66 -10.80
N LEU A 507 -10.96 11.68 -11.59
CA LEU A 507 -9.74 12.38 -11.22
C LEU A 507 -9.98 13.88 -11.00
N PHE A 508 -10.78 14.54 -11.84
CA PHE A 508 -11.10 15.96 -11.64
C PHE A 508 -11.78 16.22 -10.29
N SER A 509 -12.66 15.31 -9.88
CA SER A 509 -13.34 15.40 -8.58
C SER A 509 -12.39 15.14 -7.41
N ALA A 510 -11.49 14.16 -7.56
CA ALA A 510 -10.49 13.86 -6.54
C ALA A 510 -9.54 15.05 -6.27
N LEU A 511 -9.18 15.81 -7.33
CA LEU A 511 -8.29 16.97 -7.25
C LEU A 511 -8.86 18.15 -6.45
N LEU A 512 -10.18 18.21 -6.24
CA LEU A 512 -10.79 19.26 -5.42
C LEU A 512 -10.45 19.16 -3.92
N ASN A 513 -9.90 18.03 -3.49
CA ASN A 513 -9.50 17.78 -2.10
C ASN A 513 -8.05 18.17 -1.79
N PHE A 514 -7.33 18.80 -2.72
CA PHE A 514 -5.93 19.18 -2.55
C PHE A 514 -5.75 20.68 -2.77
N ASP A 515 -5.02 21.32 -1.85
CA ASP A 515 -4.77 22.77 -1.91
C ASP A 515 -3.73 23.15 -2.96
N ASN A 516 -2.76 22.25 -3.23
CA ASN A 516 -1.69 22.52 -4.19
C ASN A 516 -1.22 21.24 -4.92
N VAL A 517 -0.56 21.46 -6.06
CA VAL A 517 -0.10 20.39 -6.95
C VAL A 517 0.98 19.50 -6.32
N THR A 518 1.82 20.07 -5.46
CA THR A 518 2.92 19.32 -4.81
C THR A 518 2.34 18.31 -3.83
N GLU A 519 1.39 18.73 -3.01
CA GLU A 519 0.66 17.86 -2.09
C GLU A 519 -0.03 16.69 -2.82
N PHE A 520 -0.70 16.99 -3.94
CA PHE A 520 -1.33 15.95 -4.76
C PHE A 520 -0.32 14.96 -5.34
N LEU A 521 0.81 15.43 -5.88
CA LEU A 521 1.84 14.55 -6.45
C LEU A 521 2.54 13.71 -5.36
N GLU A 522 2.75 14.28 -4.17
CA GLU A 522 3.25 13.52 -3.01
C GLU A 522 2.23 12.49 -2.54
N HIS A 523 0.96 12.88 -2.45
CA HIS A 523 -0.13 11.96 -2.11
C HIS A 523 -0.16 10.76 -3.06
N ILE A 524 -0.15 10.99 -4.37
CA ILE A 524 -0.13 9.90 -5.36
C ILE A 524 1.09 8.98 -5.15
N SER A 525 2.24 9.56 -4.89
CA SER A 525 3.46 8.78 -4.67
C SER A 525 3.39 7.91 -3.42
N LEU A 526 2.56 8.29 -2.45
CA LEU A 526 2.40 7.62 -1.16
C LEU A 526 1.09 6.82 -1.03
N VAL A 527 0.19 6.92 -2.04
CA VAL A 527 -1.10 6.23 -2.00
C VAL A 527 -0.93 4.72 -2.02
N THR A 528 -1.53 4.05 -1.06
CA THR A 528 -1.73 2.60 -1.02
C THR A 528 -3.17 2.25 -1.38
N ASP A 529 -3.44 0.98 -1.74
CA ASP A 529 -4.78 0.50 -2.17
C ASP A 529 -5.92 0.81 -1.19
N LEU A 530 -5.59 1.05 0.07
CA LEU A 530 -6.57 1.26 1.14
C LEU A 530 -7.08 2.70 1.23
N ASP A 531 -6.45 3.66 0.57
CA ASP A 531 -6.80 5.09 0.68
C ASP A 531 -8.05 5.49 -0.12
N ILE A 532 -8.63 4.57 -0.91
CA ILE A 532 -9.73 4.88 -1.86
C ILE A 532 -11.12 4.61 -1.28
N LEU A 533 -11.23 4.24 0.01
CA LEU A 533 -12.52 3.92 0.62
C LEU A 533 -13.30 5.18 1.02
N ASN A 534 -14.19 5.66 0.18
CA ASN A 534 -15.29 6.51 0.59
C ASN A 534 -16.36 5.64 1.25
N TYR A 535 -16.46 5.67 2.59
CA TYR A 535 -17.43 4.88 3.38
C TYR A 535 -18.88 5.35 3.25
N ASN A 536 -19.14 6.47 2.55
CA ASN A 536 -20.48 7.03 2.42
C ASN A 536 -21.33 6.43 1.31
N ASP A 537 -20.77 5.54 0.49
CA ASP A 537 -21.48 4.89 -0.60
C ASP A 537 -22.03 3.54 -0.15
N ASN A 538 -23.32 3.28 -0.40
CA ASN A 538 -23.98 2.03 -0.05
C ASN A 538 -23.72 0.93 -1.10
N HIS A 539 -22.52 0.32 -1.06
CA HIS A 539 -22.06 -0.73 -1.98
C HIS A 539 -21.54 -1.94 -1.21
N VAL A 540 -21.74 -3.14 -1.76
CA VAL A 540 -21.04 -4.34 -1.28
C VAL A 540 -19.57 -4.25 -1.64
N TYR A 541 -18.70 -4.50 -0.68
CA TYR A 541 -17.26 -4.48 -0.92
C TYR A 541 -16.75 -5.85 -1.35
N VAL A 542 -16.03 -5.88 -2.47
CA VAL A 542 -15.32 -7.08 -2.94
C VAL A 542 -13.83 -6.78 -2.97
N MET A 543 -13.04 -7.53 -2.21
CA MET A 543 -11.61 -7.25 -2.10
C MET A 543 -10.81 -8.50 -1.75
N THR A 544 -9.48 -8.40 -1.87
CA THR A 544 -8.62 -9.47 -1.36
C THR A 544 -8.53 -9.42 0.16
N LEU A 545 -8.24 -10.56 0.79
CA LEU A 545 -8.00 -10.67 2.23
C LEU A 545 -6.92 -9.69 2.71
N HIS A 546 -5.87 -9.45 1.90
CA HIS A 546 -4.82 -8.47 2.21
C HIS A 546 -5.35 -7.03 2.25
N ALA A 547 -6.22 -6.67 1.30
CA ALA A 547 -6.81 -5.34 1.25
C ALA A 547 -7.82 -5.09 2.38
N ALA A 548 -8.35 -6.15 2.98
CA ALA A 548 -9.29 -6.07 4.09
C ALA A 548 -8.63 -5.79 5.45
N LYS A 549 -7.29 -5.80 5.53
CA LYS A 549 -6.58 -5.49 6.78
C LYS A 549 -6.91 -4.07 7.24
N GLY A 550 -7.24 -3.91 8.52
CA GLY A 550 -7.68 -2.63 9.10
C GLY A 550 -9.17 -2.34 8.96
N LEU A 551 -9.90 -3.05 8.07
CA LEU A 551 -11.34 -2.87 7.87
C LEU A 551 -12.17 -3.79 8.76
N GLU A 552 -13.51 -3.53 8.78
CA GLU A 552 -14.46 -4.35 9.54
C GLU A 552 -15.87 -4.20 8.95
N PHE A 553 -16.63 -5.29 8.94
CA PHE A 553 -17.95 -5.36 8.31
C PHE A 553 -18.90 -6.17 9.20
N SER A 554 -20.21 -5.85 9.16
CA SER A 554 -21.22 -6.60 9.90
C SER A 554 -21.33 -8.05 9.38
N ILE A 555 -21.29 -8.21 8.03
CA ILE A 555 -21.33 -9.51 7.36
C ILE A 555 -20.09 -9.68 6.49
N VAL A 556 -19.42 -10.83 6.64
CA VAL A 556 -18.27 -11.20 5.81
C VAL A 556 -18.47 -12.56 5.17
N PHE A 557 -18.23 -12.61 3.86
CA PHE A 557 -18.13 -13.84 3.09
C PHE A 557 -16.67 -14.14 2.75
N LEU A 558 -16.23 -15.36 3.03
CA LEU A 558 -14.89 -15.88 2.73
C LEU A 558 -15.01 -17.06 1.76
N PRO A 559 -15.17 -16.81 0.45
CA PRO A 559 -15.25 -17.86 -0.54
C PRO A 559 -13.88 -18.44 -0.91
N GLY A 560 -13.89 -19.66 -1.44
CA GLY A 560 -12.69 -20.23 -2.01
C GLY A 560 -11.77 -20.94 -1.03
N TRP A 561 -12.31 -21.55 0.03
CA TRP A 561 -11.54 -22.32 1.00
C TRP A 561 -11.23 -23.73 0.49
N GLU A 562 -10.39 -23.80 -0.55
CA GLU A 562 -9.87 -25.05 -1.15
C GLU A 562 -8.35 -25.04 -1.22
N GLU A 563 -7.74 -26.23 -1.07
CA GLU A 563 -6.28 -26.43 -1.26
C GLU A 563 -5.85 -25.93 -2.65
N GLY A 564 -4.78 -25.14 -2.69
CA GLY A 564 -4.29 -24.51 -3.92
C GLY A 564 -4.89 -23.11 -4.19
N THR A 565 -6.11 -22.84 -3.68
CA THR A 565 -6.71 -21.50 -3.68
C THR A 565 -6.44 -20.80 -2.36
N PHE A 566 -6.86 -21.40 -1.22
CA PHE A 566 -6.61 -20.91 0.11
C PHE A 566 -6.49 -22.09 1.11
N PRO A 567 -5.27 -22.45 1.55
CA PRO A 567 -3.98 -21.79 1.28
C PRO A 567 -3.56 -21.85 -0.18
N HIS A 568 -2.80 -20.82 -0.61
CA HIS A 568 -2.32 -20.71 -1.98
C HIS A 568 -1.33 -21.82 -2.31
N GLU A 569 -1.34 -22.33 -3.55
CA GLU A 569 -0.52 -23.47 -3.98
C GLU A 569 0.97 -23.33 -3.63
N LYS A 570 1.56 -22.15 -3.86
CA LYS A 570 2.97 -21.89 -3.54
C LYS A 570 3.32 -22.11 -2.07
N SER A 571 2.40 -21.84 -1.15
CA SER A 571 2.62 -22.01 0.29
C SER A 571 2.60 -23.47 0.73
N LEU A 572 2.04 -24.37 -0.09
CA LEU A 572 1.98 -25.80 0.19
C LEU A 572 3.32 -26.51 -0.06
N TYR A 573 4.17 -25.93 -0.91
CA TYR A 573 5.49 -26.47 -1.26
C TYR A 573 6.63 -25.83 -0.47
N ASP A 574 6.34 -24.89 0.42
CA ASP A 574 7.37 -24.27 1.28
C ASP A 574 7.82 -25.23 2.39
N ILE A 575 9.05 -25.72 2.25
CA ILE A 575 9.68 -26.65 3.19
C ILE A 575 9.84 -26.03 4.59
N THR A 576 9.97 -24.70 4.68
CA THR A 576 10.14 -24.00 5.96
C THR A 576 8.84 -23.91 6.74
N GLY A 577 7.69 -24.04 6.08
CA GLY A 577 6.36 -23.88 6.67
C GLY A 577 5.97 -22.44 6.98
N GLN A 578 6.86 -21.48 6.76
CA GLN A 578 6.60 -20.06 7.07
C GLN A 578 5.49 -19.46 6.19
N SER A 579 5.48 -19.85 4.92
CA SER A 579 4.42 -19.40 3.99
C SER A 579 3.04 -19.94 4.38
N LEU A 580 2.96 -21.14 4.93
CA LEU A 580 1.69 -21.70 5.43
C LEU A 580 1.23 -21.00 6.71
N GLU A 581 2.16 -20.63 7.59
CA GLU A 581 1.84 -19.81 8.77
C GLU A 581 1.33 -18.42 8.37
N GLU A 582 1.87 -17.82 7.30
CA GLU A 582 1.36 -16.53 6.77
C GLU A 582 -0.05 -16.70 6.18
N GLU A 583 -0.33 -17.76 5.45
CA GLU A 583 -1.71 -18.06 4.97
C GLU A 583 -2.70 -18.25 6.13
N ARG A 584 -2.28 -18.86 7.27
CA ARG A 584 -3.12 -18.91 8.47
C ARG A 584 -3.35 -17.54 9.09
N ARG A 585 -2.33 -16.67 9.14
CA ARG A 585 -2.51 -15.28 9.58
C ARG A 585 -3.49 -14.55 8.66
N LEU A 586 -3.44 -14.83 7.36
CA LEU A 586 -4.38 -14.26 6.40
C LEU A 586 -5.81 -14.77 6.64
N ALA A 587 -6.00 -16.06 6.96
CA ALA A 587 -7.29 -16.61 7.38
C ALA A 587 -7.79 -15.95 8.67
N TYR A 588 -6.92 -15.81 9.67
CA TYR A 588 -7.22 -15.10 10.91
C TYR A 588 -7.63 -13.65 10.66
N VAL A 589 -6.91 -12.92 9.77
CA VAL A 589 -7.29 -11.57 9.37
C VAL A 589 -8.68 -11.56 8.75
N GLY A 590 -8.98 -12.44 7.79
CA GLY A 590 -10.28 -12.50 7.13
C GLY A 590 -11.44 -12.75 8.12
N ILE A 591 -11.30 -13.75 8.98
CA ILE A 591 -12.30 -14.09 10.00
C ILE A 591 -12.55 -12.91 10.94
N THR A 592 -11.49 -12.25 11.40
CA THR A 592 -11.59 -11.13 12.35
C THR A 592 -12.07 -9.82 11.71
N ARG A 593 -12.41 -9.80 10.42
CA ARG A 593 -13.08 -8.65 9.80
C ARG A 593 -14.57 -8.64 10.09
N ALA A 594 -15.16 -9.81 10.41
CA ALA A 594 -16.57 -9.93 10.70
C ALA A 594 -16.91 -9.43 12.13
N LYS A 595 -17.99 -8.65 12.23
CA LYS A 595 -18.57 -8.20 13.49
C LYS A 595 -19.61 -9.21 13.98
N GLU A 596 -20.59 -9.54 13.15
CA GLU A 596 -21.82 -10.25 13.54
C GLU A 596 -21.99 -11.59 12.84
N GLN A 597 -21.75 -11.64 11.53
CA GLN A 597 -21.96 -12.85 10.73
C GLN A 597 -20.76 -13.17 9.86
N LEU A 598 -20.37 -14.43 9.87
CA LEU A 598 -19.28 -14.95 9.05
C LEU A 598 -19.74 -16.16 8.25
N PHE A 599 -19.49 -16.12 6.95
CA PHE A 599 -19.76 -17.19 6.00
C PHE A 599 -18.46 -17.65 5.36
N ILE A 600 -18.14 -18.94 5.49
CA ILE A 600 -16.99 -19.56 4.84
C ILE A 600 -17.54 -20.54 3.80
N SER A 601 -17.02 -20.50 2.58
CA SER A 601 -17.49 -21.42 1.54
C SER A 601 -16.37 -22.09 0.76
N CYS A 602 -16.67 -23.28 0.26
CA CYS A 602 -15.81 -24.05 -0.62
C CYS A 602 -16.63 -24.72 -1.72
N VAL A 603 -15.98 -25.06 -2.83
CA VAL A 603 -16.58 -25.70 -3.99
C VAL A 603 -15.95 -27.05 -4.29
N ALA A 604 -16.73 -27.97 -4.89
CA ALA A 604 -16.23 -29.25 -5.33
C ALA A 604 -15.42 -29.15 -6.64
N VAL A 605 -15.78 -28.19 -7.52
CA VAL A 605 -15.15 -28.00 -8.82
C VAL A 605 -14.94 -26.53 -9.11
N ARG A 606 -13.75 -26.15 -9.59
CA ARG A 606 -13.48 -24.81 -10.15
C ARG A 606 -13.14 -24.89 -11.64
N GLU A 607 -13.58 -23.88 -12.37
CA GLU A 607 -13.19 -23.69 -13.76
C GLU A 607 -11.89 -22.84 -13.79
N VAL A 608 -10.80 -23.47 -14.23
CA VAL A 608 -9.48 -22.83 -14.36
C VAL A 608 -9.04 -22.99 -15.82
N ASN A 609 -8.79 -21.89 -16.54
CA ASN A 609 -8.41 -21.89 -17.97
C ASN A 609 -9.35 -22.73 -18.87
N ASN A 610 -10.66 -22.62 -18.66
CA ASN A 610 -11.73 -23.38 -19.34
C ASN A 610 -11.72 -24.91 -19.05
N TRP A 611 -10.98 -25.37 -18.05
CA TRP A 611 -11.01 -26.77 -17.60
C TRP A 611 -11.68 -26.87 -16.22
N ARG A 612 -12.55 -27.86 -16.06
CA ARG A 612 -13.14 -28.19 -14.76
C ARG A 612 -12.15 -28.99 -13.93
N GLN A 613 -11.69 -28.39 -12.83
CA GLN A 613 -10.72 -29.00 -11.92
C GLN A 613 -11.42 -29.36 -10.59
N PRO A 614 -11.36 -30.63 -10.14
CA PRO A 614 -11.86 -31.01 -8.82
C PRO A 614 -11.01 -30.37 -7.72
N MET A 615 -11.66 -29.82 -6.73
CA MET A 615 -11.01 -29.10 -5.62
C MET A 615 -11.06 -29.93 -4.33
N LYS A 616 -9.94 -29.89 -3.61
CA LYS A 616 -9.86 -30.48 -2.27
C LYS A 616 -10.20 -29.41 -1.23
N ILE A 617 -11.02 -29.75 -0.27
CA ILE A 617 -11.39 -28.84 0.85
C ILE A 617 -10.13 -28.37 1.58
N SER A 618 -10.06 -27.07 1.86
CA SER A 618 -8.95 -26.45 2.60
C SER A 618 -8.71 -27.13 3.94
N ARG A 619 -7.43 -27.33 4.27
CA ARG A 619 -7.02 -27.79 5.61
C ARG A 619 -7.49 -26.89 6.73
N PHE A 620 -7.63 -25.58 6.47
CA PHE A 620 -8.10 -24.61 7.46
C PHE A 620 -9.54 -24.85 7.90
N ILE A 621 -10.38 -25.46 7.05
CA ILE A 621 -11.74 -25.87 7.47
C ILE A 621 -11.70 -26.95 8.57
N LYS A 622 -10.70 -27.84 8.53
CA LYS A 622 -10.51 -28.87 9.55
C LYS A 622 -9.95 -28.31 10.87
N GLU A 623 -9.36 -27.13 10.83
CA GLU A 623 -8.82 -26.43 12.00
C GLU A 623 -9.90 -25.59 12.72
N LEU A 624 -11.11 -25.47 12.13
CA LEU A 624 -12.24 -24.76 12.77
C LEU A 624 -12.88 -25.60 13.88
N PRO A 625 -13.30 -24.98 15.01
CA PRO A 625 -13.92 -25.68 16.12
C PRO A 625 -15.39 -26.04 15.80
N GLU A 626 -15.73 -27.30 15.83
CA GLU A 626 -17.08 -27.81 15.44
C GLU A 626 -18.21 -27.17 16.24
N GLU A 627 -17.97 -26.89 17.52
CA GLU A 627 -18.97 -26.29 18.42
C GLU A 627 -19.39 -24.88 18.05
N HIS A 628 -18.50 -24.12 17.35
CA HIS A 628 -18.70 -22.73 16.91
C HIS A 628 -19.05 -22.60 15.43
N VAL A 629 -19.15 -23.73 14.71
CA VAL A 629 -19.44 -23.77 13.28
C VAL A 629 -20.76 -24.49 13.02
N GLN A 630 -21.53 -24.02 12.07
CA GLN A 630 -22.70 -24.73 11.56
C GLN A 630 -22.55 -24.97 10.06
N VAL A 631 -22.76 -26.21 9.65
CA VAL A 631 -22.79 -26.56 8.22
C VAL A 631 -24.17 -26.28 7.67
N ILE A 632 -24.31 -25.38 6.72
CA ILE A 632 -25.57 -25.12 6.03
C ILE A 632 -25.84 -26.31 5.09
N LYS A 633 -26.79 -27.17 5.50
CA LYS A 633 -27.34 -28.27 4.70
C LYS A 633 -28.52 -27.72 3.91
N ASN A 634 -28.74 -28.11 2.68
CA ASN A 634 -29.83 -27.67 1.77
C ASN A 634 -29.48 -26.44 0.92
N ILE A 635 -28.27 -26.37 0.39
CA ILE A 635 -28.01 -25.53 -0.75
C ILE A 635 -28.58 -26.29 -1.97
N PRO A 636 -29.58 -25.75 -2.69
CA PRO A 636 -30.18 -26.45 -3.82
C PRO A 636 -29.12 -26.80 -4.85
N HIS A 637 -28.95 -28.10 -5.11
CA HIS A 637 -28.22 -28.55 -6.29
C HIS A 637 -29.11 -28.27 -7.50
N HIS A 638 -28.98 -27.10 -8.11
CA HIS A 638 -29.56 -26.87 -9.42
C HIS A 638 -28.63 -27.53 -10.45
N TYR A 639 -29.07 -28.66 -10.99
CA TYR A 639 -28.50 -29.34 -12.16
C TYR A 639 -28.53 -28.44 -13.39
#